data_0c30d57b3cc920b3fe35daae28f8a086
#
_entry.id   0c30d57b3cc920b3fe35daae28f8a086
#
_cell.length_a   1.000
_cell.length_b   1.000
_cell.length_c   1.000
_cell.angle_alpha   90.00
_cell.angle_beta   90.00
_cell.angle_gamma   90.00
#
_symmetry.space_group_name_H-M   'P 1'
#
loop_
_entity.id
_entity.type
_entity.pdbx_description
1 polymer ?
#
loop_
_entity_poly.entity_id
_entity_poly.type
_entity_poly.pdbx_seq_one_letter_code
_entity_poly.pdbx_strand_id
1 'polypeptide(L)'
;MVIYNSIYGKQQMIRKLIFFFPVQLFLVNLKRNHLLLLFWVVLFSIVNGSLANKYGIPYLFLAPEYLNEISFWSYAIMGFSIGGFVMTFNITSYIINSGRFQFIAALRRPFLVYCINNSIIPLIFMLFYIYKVIFYHIENENTTILEILIYISGILAGYTINILISLSYFLGTNRNIFKILGISSDTDNAKPISTILLRDEDLFNFLKQREKWHVETYLHTPFSTKAARDISHYDTTMLQSVIKQNHLNASAFEMVIFISYLILGLFHERALFIIPAGASVMLFFTMILIISSAFHTWLKGWTTFAFIVLLLLINFLSKHQIFSYANMGYGINYNTEQADYSLKNLNNLRFNEENLKNDKNNALDILENWKTKNRGLSKPKLVFFNTSGGGSRSTLWTYYTLHYLDSIYGGDFFEKIHLISGSSGGMVGASYYRELYLRQKNNNLQPHLTDYSYVTNAGKDLLNSIAFSIATNDFFIRMKTYDDGKYTYLKDRGYAFEWQLLKNTNNVLNKRLIDYRTPEYESRIPMMIFAPTIINDGRRLLISSQPVSFLSNNIPSKNTHNNPIAENVEFTRLFEKQDALNLKFTSAIRMSSTFPYIMPSVSLPSIPQINVLDAGMRDNYGAMTTYKYMYTFREWIKENTSGVVIIRVRDKEKNINIKQNPLMSIGETFSSPIGSLYANLFLIQDYNLDDMIQYLSNNMDQPIQIIDFELQNEDNQISLSWHLTTKEKESIINSMKSKKNKKSLVELQDVIKH
;
A
#
# COMPACT_ATOMS: atom_id res chain seq x y z
N MET A 1 -1.94 -43.17 51.38
CA MET A 1 -1.63 -43.88 50.10
C MET A 1 -2.35 -43.25 48.89
N VAL A 2 -3.63 -42.91 48.95
CA VAL A 2 -4.40 -42.34 47.83
C VAL A 2 -3.87 -40.93 47.40
N ILE A 3 -3.52 -40.08 48.35
CA ILE A 3 -2.97 -38.70 48.07
C ILE A 3 -1.56 -38.81 47.46
N TYR A 4 -0.71 -39.74 47.92
CA TYR A 4 0.64 -39.96 47.42
C TYR A 4 0.63 -40.48 45.95
N ASN A 5 -0.29 -41.38 45.63
CA ASN A 5 -0.49 -41.91 44.26
C ASN A 5 -1.04 -40.80 43.31
N SER A 6 -1.87 -39.87 43.80
CA SER A 6 -2.39 -38.75 43.04
C SER A 6 -1.29 -37.71 42.71
N ILE A 7 -0.40 -37.45 43.64
CA ILE A 7 0.72 -36.49 43.44
C ILE A 7 1.78 -37.11 42.53
N TYR A 8 2.10 -38.38 42.67
CA TYR A 8 3.05 -39.09 41.83
C TYR A 8 2.53 -39.24 40.39
N GLY A 9 1.23 -39.49 40.21
CA GLY A 9 0.57 -39.52 38.91
C GLY A 9 0.57 -38.16 38.21
N LYS A 10 0.33 -37.06 38.94
CA LYS A 10 0.42 -35.69 38.40
C LYS A 10 1.85 -35.31 37.98
N GLN A 11 2.85 -35.68 38.80
CA GLN A 11 4.25 -35.41 38.44
C GLN A 11 4.71 -36.19 37.20
N GLN A 12 4.29 -37.46 37.05
CA GLN A 12 4.56 -38.23 35.84
C GLN A 12 3.86 -37.66 34.60
N MET A 13 2.63 -37.17 34.76
CA MET A 13 1.88 -36.55 33.65
C MET A 13 2.51 -35.26 33.24
N ILE A 14 2.92 -34.37 34.15
CA ILE A 14 3.63 -33.12 33.86
C ILE A 14 4.97 -33.40 33.18
N ARG A 15 5.72 -34.41 33.67
CA ARG A 15 6.98 -34.82 33.06
C ARG A 15 6.79 -35.31 31.62
N LYS A 16 5.80 -36.15 31.33
CA LYS A 16 5.46 -36.60 29.98
C LYS A 16 5.07 -35.46 29.07
N LEU A 17 4.37 -34.46 29.59
CA LEU A 17 3.97 -33.26 28.82
C LEU A 17 5.20 -32.37 28.49
N ILE A 18 6.08 -32.15 29.47
CA ILE A 18 7.27 -31.30 29.27
C ILE A 18 8.23 -31.93 28.25
N PHE A 19 8.46 -33.27 28.34
CA PHE A 19 9.37 -33.99 27.44
C PHE A 19 8.71 -34.51 26.16
N PHE A 20 7.49 -34.04 25.87
CA PHE A 20 6.80 -34.26 24.61
C PHE A 20 7.37 -33.38 23.53
N PHE A 21 7.74 -33.93 22.38
CA PHE A 21 8.48 -33.22 21.33
C PHE A 21 7.80 -31.94 20.82
N PRO A 22 6.45 -31.90 20.57
CA PRO A 22 5.77 -30.66 20.21
C PRO A 22 5.97 -29.54 21.23
N VAL A 23 5.89 -29.84 22.52
CA VAL A 23 6.09 -28.88 23.61
C VAL A 23 7.55 -28.43 23.67
N GLN A 24 8.49 -29.34 23.51
CA GLN A 24 9.92 -28.99 23.44
C GLN A 24 10.24 -28.09 22.27
N LEU A 25 9.68 -28.35 21.09
CA LEU A 25 9.85 -27.45 19.91
C LEU A 25 9.23 -26.08 20.15
N PHE A 26 8.04 -26.01 20.73
CA PHE A 26 7.41 -24.75 21.08
C PHE A 26 8.30 -23.94 22.04
N LEU A 27 8.82 -24.57 23.09
CA LEU A 27 9.72 -23.91 24.06
C LEU A 27 11.05 -23.47 23.44
N VAL A 28 11.63 -24.26 22.52
CA VAL A 28 12.83 -23.87 21.79
C VAL A 28 12.57 -22.68 20.88
N ASN A 29 11.46 -22.68 20.14
CA ASN A 29 11.06 -21.55 19.31
C ASN A 29 10.87 -20.29 20.18
N LEU A 30 10.18 -20.40 21.33
CA LEU A 30 9.96 -19.29 22.24
C LEU A 30 11.29 -18.72 22.81
N LYS A 31 12.25 -19.58 23.11
CA LYS A 31 13.52 -19.18 23.74
C LYS A 31 14.55 -18.63 22.75
N ARG A 32 14.54 -19.05 21.49
CA ARG A 32 15.66 -18.80 20.56
C ARG A 32 15.26 -18.25 19.20
N ASN A 33 14.04 -18.45 18.77
CA ASN A 33 13.62 -18.12 17.41
C ASN A 33 12.66 -16.91 17.41
N HIS A 34 13.07 -15.82 18.07
CA HIS A 34 12.22 -14.63 18.25
C HIS A 34 11.74 -14.04 16.94
N LEU A 35 12.56 -14.06 15.88
CA LEU A 35 12.17 -13.55 14.56
C LEU A 35 11.03 -14.37 13.95
N LEU A 36 11.10 -15.69 14.06
CA LEU A 36 10.03 -16.59 13.59
C LEU A 36 8.71 -16.33 14.34
N LEU A 37 8.81 -16.12 15.64
CA LEU A 37 7.64 -15.83 16.48
C LEU A 37 7.09 -14.43 16.24
N LEU A 38 7.95 -13.46 15.94
CA LEU A 38 7.52 -12.10 15.63
C LEU A 38 6.53 -12.07 14.45
N PHE A 39 6.80 -12.81 13.37
CA PHE A 39 5.87 -12.91 12.24
C PHE A 39 4.51 -13.49 12.65
N TRP A 40 4.51 -14.52 13.53
CA TRP A 40 3.25 -15.06 14.05
C TRP A 40 2.49 -14.04 14.90
N VAL A 41 3.17 -13.32 15.79
CA VAL A 41 2.56 -12.25 16.60
C VAL A 41 1.96 -11.16 15.71
N VAL A 42 2.68 -10.73 14.66
CA VAL A 42 2.20 -9.75 13.70
C VAL A 42 0.96 -10.27 12.96
N LEU A 43 0.97 -11.51 12.48
CA LEU A 43 -0.17 -12.12 11.78
C LEU A 43 -1.40 -12.25 12.68
N PHE A 44 -1.25 -12.74 13.91
CA PHE A 44 -2.34 -12.79 14.88
C PHE A 44 -2.90 -11.41 15.18
N SER A 45 -2.03 -10.40 15.33
CA SER A 45 -2.44 -9.01 15.62
C SER A 45 -3.17 -8.38 14.44
N ILE A 46 -2.74 -8.63 13.19
CA ILE A 46 -3.42 -8.17 11.98
C ILE A 46 -4.81 -8.81 11.90
N VAL A 47 -4.89 -10.14 11.93
CA VAL A 47 -6.16 -10.88 11.79
C VAL A 47 -7.12 -10.54 12.93
N ASN A 48 -6.61 -10.24 14.13
CA ASN A 48 -7.42 -9.81 15.26
C ASN A 48 -7.98 -8.38 15.11
N GLY A 49 -7.41 -7.56 14.23
CA GLY A 49 -7.76 -6.15 14.11
C GLY A 49 -7.07 -5.23 15.11
N SER A 50 -6.13 -5.72 15.93
CA SER A 50 -5.37 -4.90 16.89
C SER A 50 -4.21 -4.16 16.24
N LEU A 51 -3.77 -4.56 15.05
CA LEU A 51 -2.72 -3.90 14.28
C LEU A 51 -3.26 -3.37 12.96
N ALA A 52 -3.03 -2.06 12.71
CA ALA A 52 -3.30 -1.39 11.43
C ALA A 52 -4.78 -1.41 10.96
N ASN A 53 -5.74 -1.52 11.88
CA ASN A 53 -7.17 -1.51 11.58
C ASN A 53 -7.61 -0.24 10.85
N LYS A 54 -7.10 0.93 11.26
CA LYS A 54 -7.36 2.23 10.62
C LYS A 54 -7.04 2.24 9.12
N TYR A 55 -6.10 1.40 8.69
CA TYR A 55 -5.67 1.28 7.29
C TYR A 55 -6.34 0.12 6.55
N GLY A 56 -7.30 -0.55 7.17
CA GLY A 56 -8.02 -1.67 6.55
C GLY A 56 -7.17 -2.94 6.34
N ILE A 57 -5.98 -3.03 6.95
CA ILE A 57 -5.10 -4.19 6.77
C ILE A 57 -5.77 -5.51 7.19
N PRO A 58 -6.54 -5.59 8.30
CA PRO A 58 -7.27 -6.81 8.66
C PRO A 58 -8.21 -7.29 7.56
N TYR A 59 -8.87 -6.38 6.85
CA TYR A 59 -9.84 -6.71 5.80
C TYR A 59 -9.19 -7.39 4.59
N LEU A 60 -7.90 -7.10 4.31
CA LEU A 60 -7.14 -7.77 3.25
C LEU A 60 -6.97 -9.27 3.50
N PHE A 61 -7.03 -9.69 4.77
CA PHE A 61 -7.00 -11.09 5.19
C PHE A 61 -8.39 -11.68 5.36
N LEU A 62 -9.33 -10.92 5.92
CA LEU A 62 -10.66 -11.40 6.28
C LEU A 62 -11.64 -11.40 5.11
N ALA A 63 -11.44 -10.53 4.13
CA ALA A 63 -12.23 -10.42 2.90
C ALA A 63 -11.31 -10.24 1.67
N PRO A 64 -10.45 -11.22 1.36
CA PRO A 64 -9.52 -11.10 0.24
C PRO A 64 -10.27 -10.99 -1.09
N GLU A 65 -9.99 -9.96 -1.88
CA GLU A 65 -10.51 -9.81 -3.24
C GLU A 65 -9.53 -10.37 -4.28
N TYR A 66 -10.05 -11.13 -5.22
CA TYR A 66 -9.33 -11.59 -6.41
C TYR A 66 -10.18 -11.32 -7.65
N LEU A 67 -9.61 -10.64 -8.64
CA LEU A 67 -10.32 -10.16 -9.84
C LEU A 67 -11.54 -9.27 -9.52
N ASN A 68 -11.46 -8.49 -8.44
CA ASN A 68 -12.48 -7.61 -7.87
C ASN A 68 -13.69 -8.35 -7.25
N GLU A 69 -13.53 -9.60 -6.89
CA GLU A 69 -14.57 -10.40 -6.25
C GLU A 69 -14.02 -11.17 -5.04
N ILE A 70 -14.84 -11.32 -4.00
CA ILE A 70 -14.61 -12.25 -2.91
C ILE A 70 -15.19 -13.59 -3.33
N SER A 71 -14.36 -14.62 -3.45
CA SER A 71 -14.77 -15.90 -4.03
C SER A 71 -13.98 -17.07 -3.44
N PHE A 72 -14.38 -18.30 -3.79
CA PHE A 72 -13.58 -19.49 -3.50
C PHE A 72 -12.11 -19.31 -3.88
N TRP A 73 -11.82 -18.73 -5.04
CA TRP A 73 -10.45 -18.56 -5.54
C TRP A 73 -9.63 -17.56 -4.74
N SER A 74 -10.25 -16.47 -4.26
CA SER A 74 -9.56 -15.51 -3.40
C SER A 74 -9.09 -16.13 -2.10
N TYR A 75 -9.94 -16.97 -1.50
CA TYR A 75 -9.59 -17.72 -0.29
C TYR A 75 -8.69 -18.92 -0.55
N ALA A 76 -8.78 -19.55 -1.72
CA ALA A 76 -7.85 -20.62 -2.09
C ALA A 76 -6.42 -20.09 -2.26
N ILE A 77 -6.24 -18.94 -2.90
CA ILE A 77 -4.94 -18.26 -3.03
C ILE A 77 -4.42 -17.86 -1.63
N MET A 78 -5.30 -17.34 -0.77
CA MET A 78 -4.94 -16.98 0.60
C MET A 78 -4.50 -18.20 1.40
N GLY A 79 -5.27 -19.29 1.35
CA GLY A 79 -4.92 -20.56 1.99
C GLY A 79 -3.61 -21.13 1.47
N PHE A 80 -3.38 -21.07 0.17
CA PHE A 80 -2.12 -21.48 -0.46
C PHE A 80 -0.93 -20.68 0.06
N SER A 81 -1.08 -19.36 0.19
CA SER A 81 -0.03 -18.45 0.70
C SER A 81 0.25 -18.72 2.20
N ILE A 82 -0.78 -18.98 3.01
CA ILE A 82 -0.63 -19.38 4.41
C ILE A 82 0.11 -20.73 4.49
N GLY A 83 -0.24 -21.70 3.64
CA GLY A 83 0.47 -22.98 3.54
C GLY A 83 1.95 -22.83 3.22
N GLY A 84 2.28 -21.94 2.28
CA GLY A 84 3.67 -21.60 1.92
C GLY A 84 4.45 -20.99 3.09
N PHE A 85 3.84 -20.07 3.82
CA PHE A 85 4.42 -19.48 5.02
C PHE A 85 4.64 -20.52 6.12
N VAL A 86 3.67 -21.39 6.37
CA VAL A 86 3.77 -22.50 7.35
C VAL A 86 4.89 -23.47 6.98
N MET A 87 5.01 -23.83 5.70
CA MET A 87 6.09 -24.73 5.26
C MET A 87 7.46 -24.06 5.41
N THR A 88 7.59 -22.80 5.04
CA THR A 88 8.85 -22.05 5.22
C THR A 88 9.20 -21.89 6.71
N PHE A 89 8.21 -21.59 7.56
CA PHE A 89 8.41 -21.59 9.02
C PHE A 89 8.94 -22.94 9.52
N ASN A 90 8.36 -24.04 9.05
CA ASN A 90 8.81 -25.40 9.43
C ASN A 90 10.22 -25.69 8.93
N ILE A 91 10.55 -25.31 7.69
CA ILE A 91 11.87 -25.50 7.10
C ILE A 91 12.92 -24.69 7.88
N THR A 92 12.67 -23.40 8.07
CA THR A 92 13.59 -22.51 8.81
C THR A 92 13.78 -23.00 10.25
N SER A 93 12.68 -23.39 10.94
CA SER A 93 12.75 -23.95 12.29
C SER A 93 13.53 -25.28 12.32
N TYR A 94 13.36 -26.14 11.29
CA TYR A 94 14.09 -27.39 11.14
C TYR A 94 15.59 -27.16 10.97
N ILE A 95 15.98 -26.24 10.07
CA ILE A 95 17.39 -25.89 9.82
C ILE A 95 18.06 -25.36 11.12
N ILE A 96 17.37 -24.51 11.87
CA ILE A 96 17.92 -23.92 13.09
C ILE A 96 18.01 -24.92 14.25
N ASN A 97 17.02 -25.82 14.41
CA ASN A 97 16.83 -26.58 15.64
C ASN A 97 17.09 -28.09 15.52
N SER A 98 17.09 -28.68 14.31
CA SER A 98 17.20 -30.14 14.13
C SER A 98 18.46 -30.72 14.78
N GLY A 99 19.54 -29.98 14.76
CA GLY A 99 20.80 -30.40 15.41
C GLY A 99 20.73 -30.60 16.92
N ARG A 100 19.72 -30.02 17.59
CA ARG A 100 19.50 -30.18 19.05
C ARG A 100 18.72 -31.44 19.36
N PHE A 101 18.04 -32.04 18.40
CA PHE A 101 17.17 -33.18 18.51
C PHE A 101 17.66 -34.33 17.61
N GLN A 102 18.83 -34.85 17.90
CA GLN A 102 19.55 -35.81 17.06
C GLN A 102 18.74 -37.10 16.77
N PHE A 103 17.76 -37.48 17.64
CA PHE A 103 16.90 -38.63 17.41
C PHE A 103 16.11 -38.51 16.08
N ILE A 104 15.90 -37.30 15.57
CA ILE A 104 15.20 -37.06 14.30
C ILE A 104 15.96 -37.70 13.14
N ALA A 105 17.29 -37.68 13.16
CA ALA A 105 18.12 -38.26 12.11
C ALA A 105 17.96 -39.78 12.01
N ALA A 106 17.53 -40.47 13.11
CA ALA A 106 17.25 -41.88 13.12
C ALA A 106 15.84 -42.25 12.62
N LEU A 107 15.03 -41.26 12.20
CA LEU A 107 13.67 -41.50 11.71
C LEU A 107 13.64 -41.72 10.20
N ARG A 108 12.71 -42.53 9.71
CA ARG A 108 12.55 -42.80 8.27
C ARG A 108 12.17 -41.55 7.46
N ARG A 109 11.45 -40.57 8.07
CA ARG A 109 10.97 -39.35 7.44
C ARG A 109 11.17 -38.16 8.38
N PRO A 110 12.42 -37.71 8.59
CA PRO A 110 12.76 -36.78 9.66
C PRO A 110 12.04 -35.45 9.51
N PHE A 111 12.00 -34.86 8.32
CA PHE A 111 11.36 -33.58 8.08
C PHE A 111 9.82 -33.65 8.27
N LEU A 112 9.16 -34.68 7.75
CA LEU A 112 7.70 -34.83 7.93
C LEU A 112 7.33 -34.93 9.41
N VAL A 113 8.06 -35.78 10.20
CA VAL A 113 7.82 -35.88 11.63
C VAL A 113 8.08 -34.56 12.33
N TYR A 114 9.11 -33.83 11.93
CA TYR A 114 9.37 -32.48 12.46
C TYR A 114 8.18 -31.57 12.22
N CYS A 115 7.68 -31.46 10.98
CA CYS A 115 6.52 -30.61 10.63
C CYS A 115 5.29 -30.93 11.48
N ILE A 116 4.96 -32.24 11.66
CA ILE A 116 3.83 -32.64 12.49
C ILE A 116 4.01 -32.16 13.94
N ASN A 117 5.22 -32.27 14.49
CA ASN A 117 5.50 -31.87 15.86
C ASN A 117 5.65 -30.37 16.06
N ASN A 118 5.98 -29.58 14.99
CA ASN A 118 6.08 -28.13 15.01
C ASN A 118 4.79 -27.42 14.59
N SER A 119 3.68 -28.14 14.47
CA SER A 119 2.40 -27.64 13.94
C SER A 119 1.52 -26.91 14.97
N ILE A 120 1.91 -26.79 16.24
CA ILE A 120 1.08 -26.18 17.30
C ILE A 120 0.69 -24.74 16.91
N ILE A 121 1.68 -23.87 16.63
CA ILE A 121 1.42 -22.46 16.29
C ILE A 121 0.65 -22.34 14.96
N PRO A 122 1.06 -23.01 13.86
CA PRO A 122 0.30 -23.02 12.61
C PRO A 122 -1.16 -23.48 12.77
N LEU A 123 -1.41 -24.53 13.56
CA LEU A 123 -2.77 -25.03 13.77
C LEU A 123 -3.64 -24.03 14.54
N ILE A 124 -3.10 -23.46 15.63
CA ILE A 124 -3.81 -22.43 16.40
C ILE A 124 -4.11 -21.23 15.50
N PHE A 125 -3.16 -20.78 14.67
CA PHE A 125 -3.38 -19.67 13.74
C PHE A 125 -4.47 -20.00 12.71
N MET A 126 -4.45 -21.19 12.12
CA MET A 126 -5.44 -21.59 11.12
C MET A 126 -6.86 -21.63 11.71
N LEU A 127 -7.02 -22.22 12.92
CA LEU A 127 -8.31 -22.23 13.61
C LEU A 127 -8.79 -20.81 13.96
N PHE A 128 -7.88 -19.99 14.46
CA PHE A 128 -8.17 -18.60 14.76
C PHE A 128 -8.54 -17.80 13.51
N TYR A 129 -7.82 -18.00 12.40
CA TYR A 129 -8.08 -17.33 11.13
C TYR A 129 -9.47 -17.70 10.58
N ILE A 130 -9.79 -18.99 10.53
CA ILE A 130 -11.12 -19.47 10.11
C ILE A 130 -12.22 -18.89 11.01
N TYR A 131 -12.03 -18.89 12.33
CA TYR A 131 -12.98 -18.30 13.27
C TYR A 131 -13.21 -16.82 12.96
N LYS A 132 -12.14 -16.03 12.72
CA LYS A 132 -12.24 -14.62 12.41
C LYS A 132 -12.91 -14.34 11.05
N VAL A 133 -12.64 -15.17 10.05
CA VAL A 133 -13.31 -15.08 8.73
C VAL A 133 -14.81 -15.31 8.88
N ILE A 134 -15.23 -16.37 9.60
CA ILE A 134 -16.65 -16.65 9.83
C ILE A 134 -17.33 -15.47 10.52
N PHE A 135 -16.74 -15.01 11.62
CA PHE A 135 -17.30 -13.92 12.43
C PHE A 135 -17.41 -12.63 11.63
N TYR A 136 -16.37 -12.29 10.87
CA TYR A 136 -16.34 -11.11 10.02
C TYR A 136 -17.46 -11.12 8.97
N HIS A 137 -17.65 -12.23 8.27
CA HIS A 137 -18.66 -12.33 7.22
C HIS A 137 -20.11 -12.30 7.77
N ILE A 138 -20.34 -12.88 8.95
CA ILE A 138 -21.66 -12.82 9.59
C ILE A 138 -21.97 -11.37 10.03
N GLU A 139 -21.01 -10.66 10.64
CA GLU A 139 -21.27 -9.35 11.23
C GLU A 139 -21.17 -8.19 10.23
N ASN A 140 -20.28 -8.30 9.24
CA ASN A 140 -19.93 -7.16 8.39
C ASN A 140 -20.45 -7.27 6.96
N GLU A 141 -20.57 -8.47 6.38
CA GLU A 141 -20.88 -8.62 4.95
C GLU A 141 -22.27 -9.22 4.69
N ASN A 142 -23.03 -9.58 5.73
CA ASN A 142 -24.33 -10.25 5.62
C ASN A 142 -24.30 -11.47 4.67
N THR A 143 -23.16 -12.16 4.63
CA THR A 143 -22.89 -13.27 3.71
C THR A 143 -23.69 -14.51 4.13
N THR A 144 -24.19 -15.26 3.18
CA THR A 144 -24.95 -16.49 3.46
C THR A 144 -24.02 -17.58 4.05
N ILE A 145 -24.59 -18.48 4.88
CA ILE A 145 -23.82 -19.59 5.47
C ILE A 145 -23.18 -20.45 4.37
N LEU A 146 -23.85 -20.64 3.24
CA LEU A 146 -23.32 -21.42 2.11
C LEU A 146 -22.07 -20.78 1.52
N GLU A 147 -22.07 -19.47 1.32
CA GLU A 147 -20.90 -18.74 0.82
C GLU A 147 -19.73 -18.81 1.81
N ILE A 148 -20.00 -18.67 3.12
CA ILE A 148 -18.96 -18.85 4.15
C ILE A 148 -18.34 -20.24 4.09
N LEU A 149 -19.15 -21.28 3.89
CA LEU A 149 -18.64 -22.66 3.73
C LEU A 149 -17.78 -22.82 2.48
N ILE A 150 -18.16 -22.16 1.37
CA ILE A 150 -17.36 -22.12 0.13
C ILE A 150 -16.01 -21.43 0.40
N TYR A 151 -15.99 -20.32 1.13
CA TYR A 151 -14.76 -19.59 1.49
C TYR A 151 -13.84 -20.45 2.37
N ILE A 152 -14.38 -21.10 3.40
CA ILE A 152 -13.61 -22.02 4.25
C ILE A 152 -13.06 -23.19 3.44
N SER A 153 -13.86 -23.76 2.54
CA SER A 153 -13.39 -24.84 1.64
C SER A 153 -12.25 -24.37 0.75
N GLY A 154 -12.29 -23.13 0.27
CA GLY A 154 -11.19 -22.48 -0.46
C GLY A 154 -9.91 -22.40 0.38
N ILE A 155 -10.00 -21.88 1.61
CA ILE A 155 -8.86 -21.79 2.53
C ILE A 155 -8.21 -23.16 2.73
N LEU A 156 -9.03 -24.16 3.08
CA LEU A 156 -8.54 -25.52 3.35
C LEU A 156 -7.97 -26.19 2.11
N ALA A 157 -8.59 -26.01 0.94
CA ALA A 157 -8.09 -26.54 -0.31
C ALA A 157 -6.72 -25.93 -0.69
N GLY A 158 -6.61 -24.62 -0.68
CA GLY A 158 -5.35 -23.92 -0.98
C GLY A 158 -4.23 -24.29 -0.03
N TYR A 159 -4.52 -24.29 1.29
CA TYR A 159 -3.58 -24.71 2.32
C TYR A 159 -3.09 -26.15 2.12
N THR A 160 -4.03 -27.06 1.91
CA THR A 160 -3.73 -28.49 1.73
C THR A 160 -2.91 -28.74 0.46
N ILE A 161 -3.26 -28.07 -0.67
CA ILE A 161 -2.50 -28.17 -1.93
C ILE A 161 -1.05 -27.77 -1.73
N ASN A 162 -0.79 -26.61 -1.07
CA ASN A 162 0.58 -26.16 -0.83
C ASN A 162 1.36 -27.14 0.05
N ILE A 163 0.76 -27.62 1.14
CA ILE A 163 1.39 -28.62 2.04
C ILE A 163 1.72 -29.90 1.26
N LEU A 164 0.79 -30.40 0.42
CA LEU A 164 1.01 -31.61 -0.37
C LEU A 164 2.12 -31.43 -1.42
N ILE A 165 2.17 -30.32 -2.13
CA ILE A 165 3.26 -29.99 -3.06
C ILE A 165 4.59 -29.98 -2.33
N SER A 166 4.68 -29.29 -1.20
CA SER A 166 5.89 -29.21 -0.40
C SER A 166 6.33 -30.57 0.14
N LEU A 167 5.42 -31.34 0.70
CA LEU A 167 5.73 -32.67 1.22
C LEU A 167 6.12 -33.66 0.09
N SER A 168 5.51 -33.56 -1.10
CA SER A 168 5.87 -34.38 -2.27
C SER A 168 7.33 -34.17 -2.67
N TYR A 169 7.81 -32.94 -2.63
CA TYR A 169 9.23 -32.64 -2.85
C TYR A 169 10.12 -33.38 -1.82
N PHE A 170 9.81 -33.25 -0.51
CA PHE A 170 10.62 -33.88 0.54
C PHE A 170 10.53 -35.42 0.54
N LEU A 171 9.40 -35.98 0.11
CA LEU A 171 9.26 -37.43 -0.05
C LEU A 171 10.02 -37.95 -1.28
N GLY A 172 10.12 -37.16 -2.35
CA GLY A 172 10.85 -37.47 -3.59
C GLY A 172 12.36 -37.36 -3.44
N THR A 173 12.84 -36.34 -2.69
CA THR A 173 14.27 -36.05 -2.53
C THR A 173 15.00 -36.97 -1.53
N ASN A 174 14.31 -37.88 -0.86
CA ASN A 174 14.98 -38.99 -0.18
C ASN A 174 15.73 -39.97 -1.11
N ARG A 175 15.59 -39.79 -2.43
CA ARG A 175 16.49 -40.37 -3.45
C ARG A 175 17.61 -39.35 -3.67
N ASN A 176 18.88 -39.75 -3.41
CA ASN A 176 20.11 -38.95 -3.51
C ASN A 176 20.03 -37.80 -4.52
N ILE A 177 20.03 -36.53 -4.04
CA ILE A 177 20.17 -35.33 -4.90
C ILE A 177 21.38 -35.42 -5.83
N PHE A 178 22.49 -36.00 -5.37
CA PHE A 178 23.66 -36.24 -6.20
C PHE A 178 23.37 -37.09 -7.44
N LYS A 179 22.43 -38.05 -7.34
CA LYS A 179 21.98 -38.86 -8.47
C LYS A 179 21.08 -38.09 -9.44
N ILE A 180 20.33 -37.10 -8.95
CA ILE A 180 19.45 -36.22 -9.78
C ILE A 180 20.31 -35.15 -10.50
N LEU A 181 21.34 -34.64 -9.85
CA LEU A 181 22.28 -33.67 -10.42
C LEU A 181 23.37 -34.31 -11.32
N GLY A 182 23.30 -35.63 -11.56
CA GLY A 182 24.26 -36.33 -12.42
C GLY A 182 25.67 -36.40 -11.83
N ILE A 183 25.84 -36.13 -10.55
CA ILE A 183 27.10 -36.24 -9.85
C ILE A 183 27.21 -37.69 -9.41
N SER A 184 28.01 -38.48 -10.13
CA SER A 184 28.35 -39.88 -9.77
C SER A 184 29.04 -39.87 -8.42
N SER A 185 28.46 -40.51 -7.43
CA SER A 185 29.09 -40.83 -6.17
C SER A 185 30.09 -41.99 -6.40
N ASP A 186 31.21 -41.69 -6.98
CA ASP A 186 32.37 -42.59 -6.89
C ASP A 186 32.88 -42.52 -5.46
N THR A 187 32.57 -43.55 -4.72
CA THR A 187 32.65 -43.65 -3.26
C THR A 187 34.06 -43.82 -2.70
N ASP A 188 35.11 -43.79 -3.54
CA ASP A 188 36.43 -44.15 -3.02
C ASP A 188 37.49 -43.05 -3.04
N ASN A 189 37.29 -41.89 -3.66
CA ASN A 189 38.34 -40.85 -3.69
C ASN A 189 37.86 -39.39 -3.73
N ALA A 190 36.60 -39.09 -3.54
CA ALA A 190 36.13 -37.71 -3.48
C ALA A 190 36.31 -37.17 -2.06
N LYS A 191 37.27 -36.28 -1.82
CA LYS A 191 37.21 -35.38 -0.66
C LYS A 191 35.84 -34.71 -0.65
N PRO A 192 35.04 -34.89 0.40
CA PRO A 192 33.68 -34.35 0.39
C PRO A 192 33.78 -32.82 0.24
N ILE A 193 32.97 -32.26 -0.64
CA ILE A 193 32.75 -30.80 -0.82
C ILE A 193 32.44 -30.13 0.53
N SER A 194 32.12 -30.92 1.54
CA SER A 194 31.87 -30.54 2.92
C SER A 194 33.02 -29.95 3.71
N THR A 195 34.29 -30.08 3.25
CA THR A 195 35.45 -29.53 3.97
C THR A 195 35.58 -28.00 3.87
N ILE A 196 34.80 -27.35 2.99
CA ILE A 196 34.81 -25.90 2.85
C ILE A 196 33.82 -25.23 3.82
N LEU A 197 32.84 -25.94 4.35
CA LEU A 197 31.67 -25.33 5.05
C LEU A 197 31.57 -25.58 6.57
N LEU A 198 32.40 -26.41 7.21
CA LEU A 198 32.31 -26.63 8.67
C LEU A 198 33.71 -26.83 9.27
N ARG A 199 34.10 -25.89 10.13
CA ARG A 199 35.27 -26.06 11.03
C ARG A 199 34.92 -27.06 12.15
N ASP A 200 35.85 -27.95 12.48
CA ASP A 200 35.66 -29.01 13.49
C ASP A 200 35.34 -28.50 14.91
N GLU A 201 35.70 -27.25 15.23
CA GLU A 201 35.39 -26.60 16.52
C GLU A 201 33.86 -26.37 16.74
N ASP A 202 33.13 -26.10 15.69
CA ASP A 202 31.66 -25.91 15.78
C ASP A 202 30.94 -27.24 16.09
N LEU A 203 31.54 -28.32 15.67
CA LEU A 203 31.08 -29.70 15.88
C LEU A 203 31.19 -30.11 17.34
N PHE A 204 32.29 -29.77 18.00
CA PHE A 204 32.57 -30.09 19.40
C PHE A 204 31.66 -29.30 20.35
N ASN A 205 31.42 -28.04 20.05
CA ASN A 205 30.49 -27.19 20.80
C ASN A 205 29.05 -27.64 20.61
N PHE A 206 28.70 -28.21 19.48
CA PHE A 206 27.39 -28.79 19.17
C PHE A 206 27.10 -30.05 19.99
N LEU A 207 28.13 -30.93 20.20
CA LEU A 207 28.04 -32.12 21.01
C LEU A 207 27.93 -31.81 22.51
N LYS A 208 28.59 -30.73 22.98
CA LYS A 208 28.57 -30.27 24.38
C LYS A 208 27.22 -29.69 24.81
N GLN A 209 26.32 -29.33 23.86
CA GLN A 209 24.96 -28.87 24.13
C GLN A 209 23.95 -30.03 24.32
N ARG A 210 24.41 -31.30 24.32
CA ARG A 210 23.62 -32.52 24.30
C ARG A 210 22.70 -32.71 25.53
N GLU A 211 22.93 -32.02 26.65
CA GLU A 211 22.21 -32.29 27.92
C GLU A 211 20.97 -31.40 28.16
N LYS A 212 20.69 -30.38 27.32
CA LYS A 212 19.63 -29.40 27.65
C LYS A 212 18.24 -29.72 27.11
N TRP A 213 18.10 -30.51 26.05
CA TRP A 213 16.82 -30.77 25.39
C TRP A 213 16.60 -32.28 25.28
N HIS A 214 15.73 -32.82 26.15
CA HIS A 214 15.42 -34.21 26.19
C HIS A 214 14.00 -34.45 25.67
N VAL A 215 13.79 -35.48 24.81
CA VAL A 215 12.51 -35.87 24.24
C VAL A 215 12.23 -37.33 24.62
N GLU A 216 11.12 -37.58 25.29
CA GLU A 216 10.66 -38.94 25.65
C GLU A 216 9.72 -39.48 24.58
N THR A 217 8.80 -38.64 24.07
CA THR A 217 7.76 -39.05 23.12
C THR A 217 7.57 -38.02 22.03
N TYR A 218 7.17 -38.46 20.85
CA TYR A 218 6.88 -37.58 19.69
C TYR A 218 5.64 -38.06 18.93
N LEU A 219 5.01 -37.17 18.16
CA LEU A 219 3.94 -37.50 17.22
C LEU A 219 4.55 -38.13 15.97
N HIS A 220 4.24 -39.41 15.75
CA HIS A 220 4.63 -40.13 14.53
C HIS A 220 3.68 -39.85 13.37
N THR A 221 2.39 -39.73 13.67
CA THR A 221 1.31 -39.20 12.81
C THR A 221 0.51 -38.20 13.64
N PRO A 222 -0.39 -37.40 13.05
CA PRO A 222 -1.20 -36.43 13.81
C PRO A 222 -1.96 -37.06 15.00
N PHE A 223 -2.26 -38.37 14.94
CA PHE A 223 -3.07 -39.05 15.94
C PHE A 223 -2.34 -40.20 16.66
N SER A 224 -1.03 -40.39 16.45
CA SER A 224 -0.27 -41.45 17.13
C SER A 224 1.06 -40.97 17.69
N THR A 225 1.35 -41.35 18.92
CA THR A 225 2.62 -41.05 19.60
C THR A 225 3.53 -42.27 19.61
N LYS A 226 4.85 -42.03 19.56
CA LYS A 226 5.89 -43.04 19.74
C LYS A 226 6.96 -42.55 20.71
N ALA A 227 7.63 -43.46 21.37
CA ALA A 227 8.80 -43.15 22.17
C ALA A 227 9.98 -42.76 21.26
N ALA A 228 10.76 -41.74 21.67
CA ALA A 228 12.00 -41.37 21.01
C ALA A 228 13.00 -42.54 21.11
N ARG A 229 13.65 -42.86 19.99
CA ARG A 229 14.64 -43.93 19.95
C ARG A 229 15.93 -43.48 20.65
N ASP A 230 16.54 -44.39 21.36
CA ASP A 230 17.93 -44.22 21.83
C ASP A 230 18.88 -44.22 20.64
N ILE A 231 19.67 -43.20 20.54
CA ILE A 231 20.65 -42.97 19.45
C ILE A 231 22.08 -43.20 19.90
N SER A 232 22.31 -43.62 21.13
CA SER A 232 23.65 -43.80 21.71
C SER A 232 24.52 -44.81 20.96
N HIS A 233 23.89 -45.74 20.25
CA HIS A 233 24.57 -46.80 19.47
C HIS A 233 24.86 -46.40 18.01
N TYR A 234 24.39 -45.24 17.54
CA TYR A 234 24.72 -44.74 16.18
C TYR A 234 25.96 -43.88 16.18
N ASP A 235 26.76 -44.00 15.12
CA ASP A 235 27.91 -43.10 14.90
C ASP A 235 27.43 -41.66 14.74
N THR A 236 28.04 -40.77 15.51
CA THR A 236 27.72 -39.34 15.51
C THR A 236 27.98 -38.67 14.13
N THR A 237 28.98 -39.12 13.39
CA THR A 237 29.32 -38.63 12.03
C THR A 237 28.19 -39.00 11.05
N MET A 238 27.62 -40.18 11.18
CA MET A 238 26.49 -40.64 10.36
C MET A 238 25.22 -39.81 10.63
N LEU A 239 24.87 -39.57 11.87
CA LEU A 239 23.71 -38.77 12.25
C LEU A 239 23.83 -37.31 11.71
N GLN A 240 25.02 -36.76 11.79
CA GLN A 240 25.30 -35.42 11.29
C GLN A 240 25.25 -35.33 9.75
N SER A 241 25.71 -36.34 9.03
CA SER A 241 25.63 -36.39 7.57
C SER A 241 24.17 -36.41 7.11
N VAL A 242 23.28 -37.11 7.80
CA VAL A 242 21.83 -37.14 7.52
C VAL A 242 21.21 -35.76 7.76
N ILE A 243 21.54 -35.07 8.87
CA ILE A 243 21.04 -33.73 9.17
C ILE A 243 21.52 -32.75 8.11
N LYS A 244 22.81 -32.79 7.73
CA LYS A 244 23.39 -31.95 6.66
C LYS A 244 22.68 -32.13 5.31
N GLN A 245 22.44 -33.37 4.91
CA GLN A 245 21.74 -33.66 3.66
C GLN A 245 20.31 -33.10 3.67
N ASN A 246 19.62 -33.26 4.80
CA ASN A 246 18.27 -32.70 4.94
C ASN A 246 18.27 -31.16 4.91
N HIS A 247 19.28 -30.50 5.47
CA HIS A 247 19.44 -29.04 5.38
C HIS A 247 19.70 -28.58 3.94
N LEU A 248 20.54 -29.28 3.18
CA LEU A 248 20.77 -28.98 1.75
C LEU A 248 19.47 -29.12 0.94
N ASN A 249 18.71 -30.19 1.16
CA ASN A 249 17.42 -30.39 0.50
C ASN A 249 16.42 -29.29 0.86
N ALA A 250 16.39 -28.88 2.13
CA ALA A 250 15.54 -27.80 2.63
C ALA A 250 15.92 -26.45 2.01
N SER A 251 17.21 -26.12 1.99
CA SER A 251 17.69 -24.89 1.36
C SER A 251 17.49 -24.86 -0.17
N ALA A 252 17.62 -26.00 -0.85
CA ALA A 252 17.31 -26.11 -2.27
C ALA A 252 15.82 -25.84 -2.55
N PHE A 253 14.92 -26.36 -1.71
CA PHE A 253 13.49 -26.10 -1.80
C PHE A 253 13.16 -24.62 -1.56
N GLU A 254 13.76 -24.01 -0.53
CA GLU A 254 13.61 -22.56 -0.28
C GLU A 254 14.07 -21.73 -1.49
N MET A 255 15.18 -22.11 -2.12
CA MET A 255 15.69 -21.44 -3.32
C MET A 255 14.70 -21.56 -4.50
N VAL A 256 14.12 -22.72 -4.72
CA VAL A 256 13.10 -22.92 -5.76
C VAL A 256 11.87 -22.06 -5.49
N ILE A 257 11.40 -22.01 -4.25
CA ILE A 257 10.26 -21.14 -3.87
C ILE A 257 10.62 -19.68 -4.13
N PHE A 258 11.79 -19.23 -3.68
CA PHE A 258 12.25 -17.85 -3.84
C PHE A 258 12.29 -17.44 -5.32
N ILE A 259 12.91 -18.27 -6.17
CA ILE A 259 12.98 -18.02 -7.61
C ILE A 259 11.58 -18.04 -8.24
N SER A 260 10.72 -18.98 -7.84
CA SER A 260 9.34 -19.06 -8.33
C SER A 260 8.55 -17.78 -8.04
N TYR A 261 8.74 -17.18 -6.86
CA TYR A 261 8.10 -15.93 -6.50
C TYR A 261 8.63 -14.73 -7.28
N LEU A 262 9.94 -14.67 -7.53
CA LEU A 262 10.51 -13.65 -8.42
C LEU A 262 9.99 -13.79 -9.86
N ILE A 263 9.87 -15.03 -10.37
CA ILE A 263 9.28 -15.30 -11.68
C ILE A 263 7.81 -14.90 -11.72
N LEU A 264 7.04 -15.19 -10.66
CA LEU A 264 5.64 -14.74 -10.54
C LEU A 264 5.52 -13.22 -10.71
N GLY A 265 6.45 -12.46 -10.13
CA GLY A 265 6.52 -11.01 -10.28
C GLY A 265 6.68 -10.53 -11.72
N LEU A 266 7.20 -11.36 -12.64
CA LEU A 266 7.29 -11.00 -14.05
C LEU A 266 5.92 -10.92 -14.74
N PHE A 267 4.87 -11.48 -14.16
CA PHE A 267 3.52 -11.51 -14.71
C PHE A 267 2.57 -10.47 -14.09
N HIS A 268 3.10 -9.46 -13.40
CA HIS A 268 2.32 -8.46 -12.67
C HIS A 268 1.35 -7.62 -13.55
N GLU A 269 1.46 -7.67 -14.87
CA GLU A 269 0.53 -7.02 -15.81
C GLU A 269 -0.64 -7.91 -16.23
N ARG A 270 -0.64 -9.18 -15.84
CA ARG A 270 -1.75 -10.08 -16.12
C ARG A 270 -2.62 -10.23 -14.88
N ALA A 271 -3.88 -9.83 -14.98
CA ALA A 271 -4.82 -9.85 -13.85
C ALA A 271 -4.88 -11.19 -13.11
N LEU A 272 -4.78 -12.31 -13.86
CA LEU A 272 -4.79 -13.66 -13.29
C LEU A 272 -3.63 -13.95 -12.32
N PHE A 273 -2.52 -13.22 -12.42
CA PHE A 273 -1.36 -13.40 -11.53
C PHE A 273 -1.28 -12.39 -10.40
N ILE A 274 -2.15 -11.36 -10.40
CA ILE A 274 -2.24 -10.41 -9.29
C ILE A 274 -3.05 -11.05 -8.17
N ILE A 275 -2.32 -11.58 -7.19
CA ILE A 275 -2.93 -12.22 -6.02
C ILE A 275 -3.48 -11.19 -5.02
N PRO A 276 -4.43 -11.58 -4.13
CA PRO A 276 -4.94 -10.70 -3.09
C PRO A 276 -3.82 -10.06 -2.25
N ALA A 277 -4.04 -8.82 -1.79
CA ALA A 277 -3.04 -8.09 -1.01
C ALA A 277 -2.63 -8.82 0.27
N GLY A 278 -3.58 -9.45 0.98
CA GLY A 278 -3.26 -10.28 2.15
C GLY A 278 -2.36 -11.48 1.81
N ALA A 279 -2.61 -12.14 0.67
CA ALA A 279 -1.74 -13.20 0.17
C ALA A 279 -0.35 -12.67 -0.21
N SER A 280 -0.26 -11.47 -0.78
CA SER A 280 1.01 -10.80 -1.08
C SER A 280 1.82 -10.49 0.19
N VAL A 281 1.17 -10.08 1.27
CA VAL A 281 1.83 -9.88 2.58
C VAL A 281 2.37 -11.21 3.13
N MET A 282 1.58 -12.30 3.04
CA MET A 282 2.05 -13.64 3.42
C MET A 282 3.26 -14.09 2.61
N LEU A 283 3.23 -13.85 1.31
CA LEU A 283 4.33 -14.14 0.40
C LEU A 283 5.58 -13.33 0.75
N PHE A 284 5.43 -12.04 1.05
CA PHE A 284 6.53 -11.17 1.49
C PHE A 284 7.18 -11.68 2.79
N PHE A 285 6.38 -12.07 3.78
CA PHE A 285 6.90 -12.68 5.01
C PHE A 285 7.62 -13.99 4.74
N THR A 286 7.10 -14.82 3.84
CA THR A 286 7.75 -16.05 3.39
C THR A 286 9.13 -15.77 2.80
N MET A 287 9.24 -14.76 1.93
CA MET A 287 10.51 -14.35 1.32
C MET A 287 11.54 -13.90 2.37
N ILE A 288 11.12 -13.10 3.35
CA ILE A 288 12.01 -12.67 4.44
C ILE A 288 12.48 -13.88 5.26
N LEU A 289 11.62 -14.85 5.55
CA LEU A 289 12.01 -16.06 6.26
C LEU A 289 13.02 -16.89 5.48
N ILE A 290 12.82 -17.06 4.15
CA ILE A 290 13.76 -17.77 3.28
C ILE A 290 15.14 -17.11 3.30
N ILE A 291 15.18 -15.79 3.13
CA ILE A 291 16.43 -15.03 3.19
C ILE A 291 17.10 -15.20 4.56
N SER A 292 16.33 -15.10 5.65
CA SER A 292 16.86 -15.30 7.02
C SER A 292 17.40 -16.71 7.26
N SER A 293 16.71 -17.72 6.72
CA SER A 293 17.12 -19.12 6.75
C SER A 293 18.45 -19.35 6.00
N ALA A 294 18.54 -18.80 4.79
CA ALA A 294 19.76 -18.90 3.97
C ALA A 294 20.97 -18.24 4.67
N PHE A 295 20.79 -17.03 5.22
CA PHE A 295 21.85 -16.37 5.98
C PHE A 295 22.27 -17.18 7.20
N HIS A 296 21.31 -17.75 7.94
CA HIS A 296 21.63 -18.59 9.10
C HIS A 296 22.42 -19.85 8.72
N THR A 297 22.03 -20.47 7.60
CA THR A 297 22.70 -21.70 7.11
C THR A 297 24.13 -21.45 6.68
N TRP A 298 24.39 -20.34 5.97
CA TRP A 298 25.69 -20.06 5.36
C TRP A 298 26.65 -19.30 6.28
N LEU A 299 26.13 -18.39 7.11
CA LEU A 299 26.94 -17.46 7.91
C LEU A 299 26.96 -17.80 9.39
N LYS A 300 26.12 -18.74 9.84
CA LYS A 300 26.06 -19.18 11.24
C LYS A 300 26.05 -18.01 12.24
N GLY A 301 27.05 -17.95 13.14
CA GLY A 301 27.17 -16.89 14.15
C GLY A 301 27.42 -15.49 13.60
N TRP A 302 27.80 -15.33 12.32
CA TRP A 302 28.04 -14.07 11.64
C TRP A 302 26.80 -13.48 10.98
N THR A 303 25.64 -14.12 11.08
CA THR A 303 24.40 -13.73 10.39
C THR A 303 24.03 -12.27 10.63
N THR A 304 24.01 -11.82 11.89
CA THR A 304 23.66 -10.43 12.24
C THR A 304 24.67 -9.44 11.68
N PHE A 305 25.96 -9.74 11.81
CA PHE A 305 27.03 -8.89 11.26
C PHE A 305 26.92 -8.78 9.74
N ALA A 306 26.79 -9.90 9.05
CA ALA A 306 26.68 -9.92 7.59
C ALA A 306 25.41 -9.20 7.10
N PHE A 307 24.31 -9.31 7.82
CA PHE A 307 23.09 -8.56 7.51
C PHE A 307 23.31 -7.05 7.65
N ILE A 308 23.98 -6.60 8.71
CA ILE A 308 24.31 -5.18 8.89
C ILE A 308 25.25 -4.70 7.78
N VAL A 309 26.29 -5.47 7.45
CA VAL A 309 27.23 -5.15 6.37
C VAL A 309 26.49 -5.08 5.02
N LEU A 310 25.58 -6.02 4.74
CA LEU A 310 24.76 -6.00 3.53
C LEU A 310 23.89 -4.75 3.45
N LEU A 311 23.23 -4.36 4.54
CA LEU A 311 22.43 -3.13 4.58
C LEU A 311 23.30 -1.89 4.33
N LEU A 312 24.48 -1.82 4.96
CA LEU A 312 25.41 -0.72 4.74
C LEU A 312 25.93 -0.69 3.30
N LEU A 313 26.20 -1.86 2.71
CA LEU A 313 26.62 -1.99 1.31
C LEU A 313 25.51 -1.55 0.35
N ILE A 314 24.28 -2.01 0.55
CA ILE A 314 23.11 -1.59 -0.25
C ILE A 314 22.93 -0.07 -0.14
N ASN A 315 23.01 0.49 1.07
CA ASN A 315 22.92 1.93 1.28
C ASN A 315 24.04 2.69 0.56
N PHE A 316 25.28 2.19 0.63
CA PHE A 316 26.43 2.77 -0.08
C PHE A 316 26.23 2.73 -1.61
N LEU A 317 25.87 1.58 -2.16
CA LEU A 317 25.64 1.39 -3.60
C LEU A 317 24.46 2.24 -4.11
N SER A 318 23.40 2.36 -3.32
CA SER A 318 22.26 3.24 -3.62
C SER A 318 22.66 4.70 -3.63
N LYS A 319 23.47 5.16 -2.66
CA LYS A 319 23.97 6.53 -2.58
C LYS A 319 24.87 6.89 -3.78
N HIS A 320 25.61 5.93 -4.31
CA HIS A 320 26.47 6.10 -5.49
C HIS A 320 25.77 5.80 -6.82
N GLN A 321 24.45 5.70 -6.84
CA GLN A 321 23.60 5.49 -8.02
C GLN A 321 23.92 4.22 -8.84
N ILE A 322 24.67 3.27 -8.27
CA ILE A 322 24.95 1.98 -8.91
C ILE A 322 23.64 1.15 -9.00
N PHE A 323 22.77 1.28 -7.99
CA PHE A 323 21.41 0.80 -8.02
C PHE A 323 20.46 1.97 -7.76
N SER A 324 19.77 2.45 -8.79
CA SER A 324 18.77 3.49 -8.62
C SER A 324 17.41 2.85 -8.26
N TYR A 325 16.95 3.07 -7.04
CA TYR A 325 15.58 2.80 -6.62
C TYR A 325 14.68 4.03 -6.79
N ALA A 326 15.08 5.01 -7.62
CA ALA A 326 14.27 6.17 -7.89
C ALA A 326 12.93 5.74 -8.52
N ASN A 327 11.84 6.31 -8.02
CA ASN A 327 10.50 6.11 -8.57
C ASN A 327 10.19 7.33 -9.43
N MET A 328 10.01 7.13 -10.71
CA MET A 328 9.95 8.20 -11.71
C MET A 328 8.52 8.61 -12.02
N GLY A 329 8.29 9.88 -12.36
CA GLY A 329 7.08 10.34 -13.03
C GLY A 329 7.15 9.99 -14.53
N TYR A 330 6.15 9.31 -15.06
CA TYR A 330 6.18 8.87 -16.47
C TYR A 330 5.73 9.98 -17.41
N GLY A 331 6.37 10.06 -18.56
CA GLY A 331 6.11 11.06 -19.60
C GLY A 331 7.15 12.18 -19.67
N ILE A 332 7.97 12.39 -18.62
CA ILE A 332 9.03 13.43 -18.64
C ILE A 332 10.40 12.81 -18.91
N ASN A 333 11.31 13.64 -19.45
CA ASN A 333 12.64 13.23 -19.84
C ASN A 333 13.64 13.31 -18.68
N TYR A 334 14.20 12.17 -18.28
CA TYR A 334 15.26 12.08 -17.25
C TYR A 334 16.66 12.06 -17.85
N ASN A 335 16.80 11.97 -19.18
CA ASN A 335 18.08 11.83 -19.87
C ASN A 335 18.60 13.15 -20.45
N THR A 336 17.89 14.26 -20.22
CA THR A 336 18.33 15.61 -20.60
C THR A 336 18.94 16.34 -19.42
N GLU A 337 19.42 17.60 -19.66
CA GLU A 337 19.89 18.50 -18.62
C GLU A 337 18.85 18.57 -17.48
N GLN A 338 19.31 18.41 -16.24
CA GLN A 338 18.41 18.44 -15.09
C GLN A 338 17.98 19.87 -14.78
N ALA A 339 16.74 20.04 -14.29
CA ALA A 339 16.20 21.32 -13.92
C ALA A 339 16.95 21.90 -12.69
N ASP A 340 17.29 23.18 -12.74
CA ASP A 340 17.92 23.87 -11.61
C ASP A 340 16.88 24.19 -10.52
N TYR A 341 16.95 23.51 -9.39
CA TYR A 341 16.13 23.74 -8.20
C TYR A 341 16.86 24.60 -7.16
N SER A 342 17.60 25.60 -7.59
CA SER A 342 18.22 26.59 -6.70
C SER A 342 17.26 27.74 -6.37
N LEU A 343 17.43 28.35 -5.18
CA LEU A 343 16.66 29.55 -4.80
C LEU A 343 16.79 30.67 -5.83
N LYS A 344 17.95 30.82 -6.48
CA LYS A 344 18.18 31.81 -7.52
C LYS A 344 17.27 31.55 -8.72
N ASN A 345 17.24 30.32 -9.22
CA ASN A 345 16.39 29.98 -10.37
C ASN A 345 14.90 30.03 -10.03
N LEU A 346 14.50 29.54 -8.85
CA LEU A 346 13.11 29.63 -8.40
C LEU A 346 12.63 31.10 -8.32
N ASN A 347 13.49 32.02 -7.86
CA ASN A 347 13.17 33.45 -7.86
C ASN A 347 13.13 34.01 -9.28
N ASN A 348 14.03 33.61 -10.17
CA ASN A 348 13.99 34.04 -11.59
C ASN A 348 12.69 33.60 -12.26
N LEU A 349 12.26 32.34 -12.07
CA LEU A 349 10.99 31.86 -12.62
C LEU A 349 9.79 32.61 -12.02
N ARG A 350 9.82 32.88 -10.71
CA ARG A 350 8.75 33.54 -9.97
C ARG A 350 8.55 34.98 -10.39
N PHE A 351 9.63 35.75 -10.64
CA PHE A 351 9.61 37.17 -10.96
C PHE A 351 9.74 37.44 -12.45
N ASN A 352 9.60 36.47 -13.32
CA ASN A 352 9.56 36.67 -14.75
C ASN A 352 8.24 37.36 -15.14
N GLU A 353 8.28 38.66 -15.35
CA GLU A 353 7.10 39.52 -15.61
C GLU A 353 6.37 39.09 -16.88
N GLU A 354 7.08 38.70 -17.93
CA GLU A 354 6.50 38.25 -19.19
C GLU A 354 5.69 36.98 -18.99
N ASN A 355 6.27 35.96 -18.35
CA ASN A 355 5.56 34.72 -18.03
C ASN A 355 4.35 34.98 -17.14
N LEU A 356 4.50 35.80 -16.10
CA LEU A 356 3.40 36.13 -15.19
C LEU A 356 2.24 36.82 -15.93
N LYS A 357 2.54 37.77 -16.82
CA LYS A 357 1.54 38.47 -17.62
C LYS A 357 0.83 37.51 -18.58
N ASN A 358 1.60 36.71 -19.32
CA ASN A 358 1.06 35.78 -20.29
C ASN A 358 0.18 34.71 -19.62
N ASP A 359 0.64 34.13 -18.52
CA ASP A 359 -0.08 33.08 -17.79
C ASP A 359 -1.36 33.65 -17.14
N LYS A 360 -1.30 34.88 -16.62
CA LYS A 360 -2.47 35.60 -16.09
C LYS A 360 -3.50 35.90 -17.17
N ASN A 361 -3.06 36.36 -18.35
CA ASN A 361 -3.94 36.62 -19.49
C ASN A 361 -4.61 35.32 -19.97
N ASN A 362 -3.85 34.23 -20.10
CA ASN A 362 -4.40 32.91 -20.43
C ASN A 362 -5.49 32.48 -19.44
N ALA A 363 -5.28 32.70 -18.15
CA ALA A 363 -6.28 32.37 -17.13
C ALA A 363 -7.51 33.30 -17.20
N LEU A 364 -7.33 34.59 -17.57
CA LEU A 364 -8.45 35.51 -17.83
C LEU A 364 -9.26 35.08 -19.05
N ASP A 365 -8.62 34.65 -20.12
CA ASP A 365 -9.33 34.12 -21.30
C ASP A 365 -10.17 32.87 -20.92
N ILE A 366 -9.63 31.99 -20.09
CA ILE A 366 -10.38 30.82 -19.58
C ILE A 366 -11.58 31.27 -18.75
N LEU A 367 -11.44 32.27 -17.90
CA LEU A 367 -12.54 32.85 -17.12
C LEU A 367 -13.63 33.47 -18.03
N GLU A 368 -13.24 34.17 -19.10
CA GLU A 368 -14.20 34.71 -20.08
C GLU A 368 -14.90 33.60 -20.87
N ASN A 369 -14.20 32.55 -21.26
CA ASN A 369 -14.77 31.40 -21.92
C ASN A 369 -15.78 30.71 -20.99
N TRP A 370 -15.44 30.52 -19.70
CA TRP A 370 -16.33 29.99 -18.68
C TRP A 370 -17.58 30.86 -18.50
N LYS A 371 -17.43 32.17 -18.38
CA LYS A 371 -18.54 33.12 -18.28
C LYS A 371 -19.44 33.09 -19.51
N THR A 372 -18.86 33.03 -20.70
CA THR A 372 -19.59 32.95 -21.97
C THR A 372 -20.47 31.71 -22.03
N LYS A 373 -19.98 30.59 -21.55
CA LYS A 373 -20.71 29.31 -21.45
C LYS A 373 -21.89 29.38 -20.45
N ASN A 374 -21.73 30.14 -19.37
CA ASN A 374 -22.72 30.29 -18.32
C ASN A 374 -23.63 31.54 -18.47
N ARG A 375 -23.78 32.09 -19.68
CA ARG A 375 -24.48 33.36 -20.00
C ARG A 375 -26.00 33.38 -19.73
N GLY A 376 -26.63 32.30 -19.29
CA GLY A 376 -28.06 32.28 -18.94
C GLY A 376 -28.43 33.20 -17.77
N LEU A 377 -27.45 33.65 -16.98
CA LEU A 377 -27.56 34.60 -15.88
C LEU A 377 -26.70 35.83 -16.19
N SER A 378 -27.18 37.02 -15.85
CA SER A 378 -26.44 38.27 -16.08
C SER A 378 -25.05 38.30 -15.41
N LYS A 379 -24.96 37.66 -14.22
CA LYS A 379 -23.70 37.44 -13.48
C LYS A 379 -23.76 36.08 -12.83
N PRO A 380 -23.16 35.00 -13.44
CA PRO A 380 -23.16 33.68 -12.87
C PRO A 380 -22.31 33.59 -11.59
N LYS A 381 -22.62 32.65 -10.69
CA LYS A 381 -21.76 32.35 -9.54
C LYS A 381 -20.56 31.52 -9.98
N LEU A 382 -19.36 31.93 -9.57
CA LEU A 382 -18.12 31.21 -9.88
C LEU A 382 -17.96 30.02 -8.91
N VAL A 383 -17.91 28.82 -9.44
CA VAL A 383 -17.87 27.59 -8.62
C VAL A 383 -16.48 27.00 -8.60
N PHE A 384 -15.94 26.79 -7.41
CA PHE A 384 -14.71 26.03 -7.14
C PHE A 384 -15.06 24.70 -6.50
N PHE A 385 -14.34 23.65 -6.88
CA PHE A 385 -14.54 22.32 -6.31
C PHE A 385 -13.24 21.84 -5.65
N ASN A 386 -13.31 21.68 -4.34
CA ASN A 386 -12.19 21.26 -3.51
C ASN A 386 -12.45 19.89 -2.91
N THR A 387 -11.45 18.99 -2.95
CA THR A 387 -11.62 17.62 -2.46
C THR A 387 -10.46 17.15 -1.60
N SER A 388 -10.79 16.46 -0.50
CA SER A 388 -9.79 15.96 0.46
C SER A 388 -9.15 14.66 0.01
N GLY A 389 -7.95 14.39 0.54
CA GLY A 389 -7.35 13.06 0.51
C GLY A 389 -8.16 12.03 1.28
N GLY A 390 -7.75 10.77 1.19
CA GLY A 390 -8.42 9.69 1.92
C GLY A 390 -8.35 8.31 1.23
N GLY A 391 -7.47 8.12 0.25
CA GLY A 391 -7.38 6.87 -0.51
C GLY A 391 -8.67 6.55 -1.28
N SER A 392 -8.99 5.27 -1.44
CA SER A 392 -10.16 4.82 -2.21
C SER A 392 -11.49 5.33 -1.65
N ARG A 393 -11.60 5.58 -0.32
CA ARG A 393 -12.85 6.12 0.24
C ARG A 393 -13.13 7.53 -0.28
N SER A 394 -12.10 8.38 -0.39
CA SER A 394 -12.24 9.71 -0.97
C SER A 394 -12.38 9.66 -2.49
N THR A 395 -11.77 8.67 -3.16
CA THR A 395 -11.96 8.44 -4.61
C THR A 395 -13.43 8.19 -4.91
N LEU A 396 -14.03 7.21 -4.22
CA LEU A 396 -15.44 6.85 -4.42
C LEU A 396 -16.37 7.98 -3.98
N TRP A 397 -16.10 8.60 -2.82
CA TRP A 397 -16.93 9.69 -2.29
C TRP A 397 -16.95 10.92 -3.21
N THR A 398 -15.78 11.36 -3.68
CA THR A 398 -15.67 12.50 -4.60
C THR A 398 -16.33 12.20 -5.94
N TYR A 399 -16.06 11.01 -6.51
CA TYR A 399 -16.69 10.59 -7.76
C TYR A 399 -18.21 10.57 -7.61
N TYR A 400 -18.73 9.92 -6.56
CA TYR A 400 -20.17 9.80 -6.32
C TYR A 400 -20.83 11.14 -6.04
N THR A 401 -20.15 12.04 -5.33
CA THR A 401 -20.67 13.40 -5.09
C THR A 401 -20.85 14.17 -6.40
N LEU A 402 -19.87 14.14 -7.29
CA LEU A 402 -19.96 14.77 -8.61
C LEU A 402 -21.07 14.14 -9.46
N HIS A 403 -21.10 12.80 -9.52
CA HIS A 403 -22.12 12.05 -10.23
C HIS A 403 -23.54 12.36 -9.71
N TYR A 404 -23.73 12.42 -8.41
CA TYR A 404 -25.02 12.72 -7.78
C TYR A 404 -25.45 14.15 -8.02
N LEU A 405 -24.55 15.13 -7.85
CA LEU A 405 -24.84 16.54 -8.10
C LEU A 405 -25.19 16.76 -9.57
N ASP A 406 -24.39 16.24 -10.49
CA ASP A 406 -24.64 16.40 -11.92
C ASP A 406 -25.97 15.75 -12.36
N SER A 407 -26.31 14.59 -11.79
CA SER A 407 -27.60 13.92 -12.06
C SER A 407 -28.80 14.75 -11.63
N ILE A 408 -28.75 15.44 -10.48
CA ILE A 408 -29.83 16.29 -9.97
C ILE A 408 -30.03 17.55 -10.85
N TYR A 409 -28.95 18.07 -11.42
CA TYR A 409 -28.98 19.23 -12.29
C TYR A 409 -29.10 18.87 -13.78
N GLY A 410 -29.46 17.63 -14.12
CA GLY A 410 -29.69 17.21 -15.51
C GLY A 410 -28.46 17.15 -16.39
N GLY A 411 -27.26 17.10 -15.80
CA GLY A 411 -25.97 17.06 -16.51
C GLY A 411 -25.31 18.43 -16.69
N ASP A 412 -25.87 19.50 -16.13
CA ASP A 412 -25.37 20.87 -16.30
C ASP A 412 -24.58 21.40 -15.10
N PHE A 413 -24.49 20.62 -14.02
CA PHE A 413 -23.79 21.08 -12.81
C PHE A 413 -22.30 21.21 -13.03
N PHE A 414 -21.68 20.22 -13.68
CA PHE A 414 -20.24 20.16 -13.86
C PHE A 414 -19.72 21.34 -14.73
N GLU A 415 -20.54 21.87 -15.60
CA GLU A 415 -20.21 23.07 -16.42
C GLU A 415 -20.01 24.34 -15.60
N LYS A 416 -20.63 24.42 -14.43
CA LYS A 416 -20.53 25.58 -13.54
C LYS A 416 -19.19 25.62 -12.80
N ILE A 417 -18.52 24.46 -12.66
CA ILE A 417 -17.22 24.37 -11.97
C ILE A 417 -16.16 24.99 -12.88
N HIS A 418 -15.40 25.93 -12.33
CA HIS A 418 -14.28 26.58 -13.02
C HIS A 418 -12.94 25.91 -12.73
N LEU A 419 -12.69 25.55 -11.45
CA LEU A 419 -11.42 24.98 -11.01
C LEU A 419 -11.67 23.82 -10.03
N ILE A 420 -10.92 22.74 -10.24
CA ILE A 420 -10.83 21.60 -9.32
C ILE A 420 -9.43 21.57 -8.73
N SER A 421 -9.35 21.51 -7.40
CA SER A 421 -8.10 21.31 -6.67
C SER A 421 -8.33 20.43 -5.43
N GLY A 422 -7.30 19.72 -5.00
CA GLY A 422 -7.44 18.81 -3.87
C GLY A 422 -6.22 17.93 -3.70
N SER A 423 -6.42 16.81 -2.98
CA SER A 423 -5.34 15.87 -2.71
C SER A 423 -5.76 14.41 -2.90
N SER A 424 -4.77 13.56 -3.12
CA SER A 424 -4.83 12.11 -3.00
C SER A 424 -6.07 11.48 -3.71
N GLY A 425 -6.77 10.58 -3.01
CA GLY A 425 -7.93 9.88 -3.55
C GLY A 425 -9.04 10.79 -4.07
N GLY A 426 -9.24 11.97 -3.48
CA GLY A 426 -10.22 12.93 -3.98
C GLY A 426 -9.91 13.37 -5.41
N MET A 427 -8.65 13.67 -5.69
CA MET A 427 -8.22 14.04 -7.05
C MET A 427 -8.30 12.85 -8.02
N VAL A 428 -8.14 11.60 -7.57
CA VAL A 428 -8.38 10.41 -8.40
C VAL A 428 -9.84 10.37 -8.86
N GLY A 429 -10.79 10.50 -7.92
CA GLY A 429 -12.22 10.49 -8.21
C GLY A 429 -12.64 11.65 -9.12
N ALA A 430 -12.18 12.87 -8.83
CA ALA A 430 -12.47 14.06 -9.62
C ALA A 430 -11.87 13.95 -11.05
N SER A 431 -10.65 13.42 -11.19
CA SER A 431 -10.01 13.20 -12.49
C SER A 431 -10.78 12.22 -13.36
N TYR A 432 -11.26 11.14 -12.76
CA TYR A 432 -12.05 10.13 -13.48
C TYR A 432 -13.37 10.70 -13.95
N TYR A 433 -14.13 11.38 -13.08
CA TYR A 433 -15.37 12.04 -13.46
C TYR A 433 -15.17 13.06 -14.59
N ARG A 434 -14.15 13.91 -14.45
CA ARG A 434 -13.80 14.95 -15.42
C ARG A 434 -13.51 14.41 -16.83
N GLU A 435 -12.77 13.30 -16.91
CA GLU A 435 -12.48 12.66 -18.21
C GLU A 435 -13.73 12.04 -18.83
N LEU A 436 -14.57 11.35 -18.02
CA LEU A 436 -15.83 10.80 -18.51
C LEU A 436 -16.76 11.91 -19.02
N TYR A 437 -16.84 13.04 -18.30
CA TYR A 437 -17.62 14.20 -18.73
C TYR A 437 -17.12 14.76 -20.07
N LEU A 438 -15.79 14.90 -20.26
CA LEU A 438 -15.22 15.33 -21.53
C LEU A 438 -15.58 14.39 -22.68
N ARG A 439 -15.52 13.09 -22.45
CA ARG A 439 -15.91 12.08 -23.43
C ARG A 439 -17.40 12.13 -23.76
N GLN A 440 -18.24 12.35 -22.78
CA GLN A 440 -19.68 12.55 -22.97
C GLN A 440 -19.95 13.75 -23.89
N LYS A 441 -19.31 14.90 -23.63
CA LYS A 441 -19.45 16.11 -24.44
C LYS A 441 -18.92 15.95 -25.87
N ASN A 442 -17.97 15.03 -26.07
CA ASN A 442 -17.44 14.70 -27.40
C ASN A 442 -18.20 13.54 -28.06
N ASN A 443 -19.31 13.07 -27.50
CA ASN A 443 -20.10 11.91 -27.95
C ASN A 443 -19.31 10.58 -28.01
N ASN A 444 -18.24 10.47 -27.23
CA ASN A 444 -17.32 9.33 -27.21
C ASN A 444 -17.44 8.47 -25.93
N LEU A 445 -18.59 8.54 -25.24
CA LEU A 445 -18.84 7.80 -24.01
C LEU A 445 -20.04 6.87 -24.16
N GLN A 446 -19.80 5.58 -23.93
CA GLN A 446 -20.85 4.57 -23.81
C GLN A 446 -20.46 3.60 -22.65
N PRO A 447 -21.37 3.29 -21.72
CA PRO A 447 -22.71 3.88 -21.55
C PRO A 447 -22.69 5.36 -21.14
N HIS A 448 -23.87 5.98 -21.04
CA HIS A 448 -23.98 7.40 -20.63
C HIS A 448 -23.34 7.65 -19.24
N LEU A 449 -22.89 8.88 -18.98
CA LEU A 449 -22.18 9.27 -17.74
C LEU A 449 -23.00 8.96 -16.45
N THR A 450 -24.32 8.91 -16.55
CA THR A 450 -25.19 8.56 -15.43
C THR A 450 -25.24 7.06 -15.12
N ASP A 451 -24.55 6.21 -15.89
CA ASP A 451 -24.50 4.77 -15.65
C ASP A 451 -23.73 4.45 -14.35
N TYR A 452 -24.33 3.60 -13.51
CA TYR A 452 -23.79 3.25 -12.21
C TYR A 452 -22.50 2.42 -12.29
N SER A 453 -22.21 1.81 -13.43
CA SER A 453 -20.95 1.07 -13.63
C SER A 453 -19.72 1.93 -13.41
N TYR A 454 -19.78 3.21 -13.68
CA TYR A 454 -18.69 4.15 -13.42
C TYR A 454 -18.46 4.40 -11.93
N VAL A 455 -19.54 4.43 -11.12
CA VAL A 455 -19.45 4.47 -9.65
C VAL A 455 -18.75 3.21 -9.13
N THR A 456 -19.18 2.05 -9.65
CA THR A 456 -18.54 0.77 -9.32
C THR A 456 -17.06 0.77 -9.68
N ASN A 457 -16.70 1.27 -10.86
CA ASN A 457 -15.31 1.37 -11.32
C ASN A 457 -14.46 2.28 -10.41
N ALA A 458 -15.01 3.39 -9.92
CA ALA A 458 -14.33 4.30 -9.00
C ALA A 458 -14.03 3.64 -7.62
N GLY A 459 -14.82 2.64 -7.24
CA GLY A 459 -14.66 1.87 -6.00
C GLY A 459 -13.81 0.60 -6.12
N LYS A 460 -13.24 0.29 -7.30
CA LYS A 460 -12.42 -0.90 -7.51
C LYS A 460 -11.08 -0.80 -6.77
N ASP A 461 -10.57 -1.97 -6.39
CA ASP A 461 -9.29 -2.11 -5.68
C ASP A 461 -8.10 -1.55 -6.49
N LEU A 462 -7.21 -0.85 -5.79
CA LEU A 462 -5.92 -0.37 -6.27
C LEU A 462 -4.75 -0.97 -5.48
N LEU A 463 -5.02 -1.61 -4.34
CA LEU A 463 -4.01 -2.07 -3.39
C LEU A 463 -3.39 -3.42 -3.77
N ASN A 464 -4.18 -4.34 -4.35
CA ASN A 464 -3.69 -5.68 -4.72
C ASN A 464 -2.46 -5.60 -5.63
N SER A 465 -2.53 -4.76 -6.66
CA SER A 465 -1.44 -4.55 -7.61
C SER A 465 -0.18 -3.97 -6.95
N ILE A 466 -0.35 -3.02 -6.04
CA ILE A 466 0.74 -2.40 -5.28
C ILE A 466 1.38 -3.43 -4.34
N ALA A 467 0.57 -4.13 -3.54
CA ALA A 467 1.04 -5.13 -2.59
C ALA A 467 1.77 -6.28 -3.29
N PHE A 468 1.25 -6.72 -4.43
CA PHE A 468 1.89 -7.73 -5.26
C PHE A 468 3.25 -7.27 -5.80
N SER A 469 3.34 -6.02 -6.30
CA SER A 469 4.60 -5.45 -6.76
C SER A 469 5.64 -5.35 -5.63
N ILE A 470 5.21 -4.93 -4.42
CA ILE A 470 6.08 -4.89 -3.23
C ILE A 470 6.64 -6.28 -2.93
N ALA A 471 5.77 -7.29 -2.91
CA ALA A 471 6.12 -8.65 -2.50
C ALA A 471 7.00 -9.40 -3.49
N THR A 472 6.97 -9.05 -4.78
CA THR A 472 7.62 -9.84 -5.83
C THR A 472 8.72 -9.12 -6.60
N ASN A 473 8.71 -7.80 -6.64
CA ASN A 473 9.56 -7.00 -7.52
C ASN A 473 10.24 -5.83 -6.81
N ASP A 474 9.47 -4.93 -6.22
CA ASP A 474 9.91 -3.59 -5.85
C ASP A 474 11.03 -3.56 -4.79
N PHE A 475 10.94 -4.43 -3.76
CA PHE A 475 11.97 -4.56 -2.72
C PHE A 475 13.11 -5.52 -3.07
N PHE A 476 13.00 -6.26 -4.17
CA PHE A 476 14.01 -7.25 -4.55
C PHE A 476 14.79 -6.82 -5.79
N ILE A 477 14.27 -7.09 -6.98
CA ILE A 477 14.97 -6.78 -8.23
C ILE A 477 13.95 -6.23 -9.24
N ARG A 478 14.15 -4.97 -9.66
CA ARG A 478 13.36 -4.34 -10.72
C ARG A 478 13.95 -4.69 -12.08
N MET A 479 13.45 -5.76 -12.71
CA MET A 479 13.98 -6.26 -13.98
C MET A 479 13.26 -5.72 -15.22
N LYS A 480 12.03 -5.21 -15.06
CA LYS A 480 11.21 -4.79 -16.19
C LYS A 480 11.23 -3.30 -16.41
N THR A 481 11.23 -2.93 -17.68
CA THR A 481 11.07 -1.55 -18.13
C THR A 481 9.68 -1.31 -18.71
N TYR A 482 9.28 -0.07 -18.73
CA TYR A 482 8.08 0.45 -19.35
C TYR A 482 8.48 1.49 -20.39
N ASP A 483 8.04 1.31 -21.62
CA ASP A 483 8.18 2.28 -22.69
C ASP A 483 6.84 3.01 -22.85
N ASP A 484 6.87 4.35 -22.71
CA ASP A 484 5.67 5.17 -22.84
C ASP A 484 5.44 5.68 -24.27
N GLY A 485 6.25 5.22 -25.23
CA GLY A 485 6.28 5.63 -26.63
C GLY A 485 7.27 6.76 -26.91
N LYS A 486 7.85 7.40 -25.89
CA LYS A 486 8.88 8.44 -26.02
C LYS A 486 10.09 8.20 -25.14
N TYR A 487 9.86 7.71 -23.92
CA TYR A 487 10.89 7.47 -22.92
C TYR A 487 10.70 6.10 -22.26
N THR A 488 11.80 5.53 -21.72
CA THR A 488 11.80 4.23 -21.06
C THR A 488 12.10 4.42 -19.56
N TYR A 489 11.34 3.73 -18.70
CA TYR A 489 11.43 3.80 -17.23
C TYR A 489 11.47 2.41 -16.62
N LEU A 490 12.01 2.29 -15.41
CA LEU A 490 11.88 1.06 -14.61
C LEU A 490 10.47 0.92 -14.05
N LYS A 491 9.92 -0.30 -14.08
CA LYS A 491 8.63 -0.61 -13.45
C LYS A 491 8.83 -0.79 -11.95
N ASP A 492 8.05 -0.03 -11.20
CA ASP A 492 7.98 -0.07 -9.74
C ASP A 492 6.52 -0.23 -9.27
N ARG A 493 6.27 -0.17 -7.97
CA ARG A 493 4.88 -0.19 -7.44
C ARG A 493 4.06 1.04 -7.83
N GLY A 494 4.72 2.15 -8.19
CA GLY A 494 4.05 3.32 -8.78
C GLY A 494 3.47 3.00 -10.16
N TYR A 495 4.22 2.24 -10.98
CA TYR A 495 3.70 1.71 -12.23
C TYR A 495 2.50 0.77 -11.99
N ALA A 496 2.61 -0.10 -10.99
CA ALA A 496 1.52 -1.02 -10.64
C ALA A 496 0.22 -0.28 -10.27
N PHE A 497 0.32 0.84 -9.53
CA PHE A 497 -0.81 1.72 -9.24
C PHE A 497 -1.40 2.35 -10.50
N GLU A 498 -0.57 2.99 -11.34
CA GLU A 498 -1.05 3.65 -12.56
C GLU A 498 -1.69 2.66 -13.54
N TRP A 499 -1.08 1.49 -13.70
CA TRP A 499 -1.62 0.41 -14.53
C TRP A 499 -2.97 -0.08 -14.03
N GLN A 500 -3.11 -0.31 -12.71
CA GLN A 500 -4.38 -0.74 -12.13
C GLN A 500 -5.45 0.34 -12.23
N LEU A 501 -5.08 1.61 -12.02
CA LEU A 501 -5.98 2.75 -12.19
C LEU A 501 -6.52 2.82 -13.63
N LEU A 502 -5.63 2.70 -14.63
CA LEU A 502 -6.02 2.65 -16.02
C LEU A 502 -6.97 1.49 -16.31
N LYS A 503 -6.69 0.31 -15.79
CA LYS A 503 -7.54 -0.85 -15.94
C LYS A 503 -8.92 -0.66 -15.30
N ASN A 504 -8.97 -0.16 -14.07
CA ASN A 504 -10.23 0.11 -13.36
C ASN A 504 -11.09 1.14 -14.06
N THR A 505 -10.47 2.09 -14.77
CA THR A 505 -11.12 3.17 -15.50
C THR A 505 -11.24 2.90 -17.01
N ASN A 506 -11.13 1.64 -17.45
CA ASN A 506 -11.21 1.25 -18.88
C ASN A 506 -10.30 2.09 -19.79
N ASN A 507 -9.09 2.40 -19.31
CA ASN A 507 -8.05 3.20 -19.98
C ASN A 507 -8.47 4.64 -20.36
N VAL A 508 -9.57 5.18 -19.86
CA VAL A 508 -9.98 6.54 -20.21
C VAL A 508 -8.96 7.59 -19.75
N LEU A 509 -8.28 7.36 -18.62
CA LEU A 509 -7.25 8.25 -18.06
C LEU A 509 -5.87 8.12 -18.75
N ASN A 510 -5.72 7.29 -19.79
CA ASN A 510 -4.46 7.14 -20.51
C ASN A 510 -4.21 8.33 -21.43
N LYS A 511 -3.91 9.46 -20.83
CA LYS A 511 -3.65 10.76 -21.47
C LYS A 511 -2.42 11.44 -20.87
N ARG A 512 -2.00 12.53 -21.50
CA ARG A 512 -0.93 13.41 -21.04
C ARG A 512 -1.50 14.76 -20.60
N LEU A 513 -0.73 15.56 -19.87
CA LEU A 513 -1.18 16.91 -19.49
C LEU A 513 -1.57 17.75 -20.69
N ILE A 514 -0.81 17.69 -21.76
CA ILE A 514 -1.06 18.46 -23.00
C ILE A 514 -2.45 18.18 -23.58
N ASP A 515 -2.98 16.98 -23.46
CA ASP A 515 -4.28 16.56 -24.00
C ASP A 515 -5.45 17.33 -23.37
N TYR A 516 -5.25 17.88 -22.19
CA TYR A 516 -6.25 18.69 -21.48
C TYR A 516 -6.11 20.19 -21.71
N ARG A 517 -5.03 20.66 -22.35
CA ARG A 517 -4.76 22.08 -22.51
C ARG A 517 -5.87 22.80 -23.26
N THR A 518 -6.24 22.32 -24.44
CA THR A 518 -7.32 22.91 -25.24
C THR A 518 -8.70 22.79 -24.59
N PRO A 519 -9.12 21.60 -24.09
CA PRO A 519 -10.42 21.47 -23.41
C PRO A 519 -10.58 22.38 -22.19
N GLU A 520 -9.52 22.61 -21.41
CA GLU A 520 -9.52 23.54 -20.27
C GLU A 520 -9.55 25.00 -20.76
N TYR A 521 -8.73 25.35 -21.76
CA TYR A 521 -8.71 26.72 -22.31
C TYR A 521 -10.10 27.13 -22.83
N GLU A 522 -10.78 26.24 -23.54
CA GLU A 522 -12.13 26.46 -24.05
C GLU A 522 -13.21 26.31 -22.97
N SER A 523 -12.83 26.07 -21.72
CA SER A 523 -13.75 25.80 -20.60
C SER A 523 -14.75 24.65 -20.86
N ARG A 524 -14.43 23.68 -21.73
CA ARG A 524 -15.25 22.48 -21.93
C ARG A 524 -15.24 21.59 -20.69
N ILE A 525 -14.19 21.64 -19.92
CA ILE A 525 -14.01 21.03 -18.62
C ILE A 525 -13.36 22.03 -17.65
N PRO A 526 -13.54 21.89 -16.33
CA PRO A 526 -12.86 22.71 -15.34
C PRO A 526 -11.33 22.60 -15.45
N MET A 527 -10.62 23.69 -15.16
CA MET A 527 -9.18 23.62 -14.88
C MET A 527 -8.92 22.64 -13.74
N MET A 528 -7.77 21.94 -13.76
CA MET A 528 -7.38 21.04 -12.68
C MET A 528 -5.93 21.32 -12.27
N ILE A 529 -5.72 21.56 -10.97
CA ILE A 529 -4.39 21.81 -10.40
C ILE A 529 -4.09 20.78 -9.31
N PHE A 530 -3.07 19.97 -9.52
CA PHE A 530 -2.48 19.12 -8.51
C PHE A 530 -1.38 19.85 -7.77
N ALA A 531 -1.27 19.66 -6.47
CA ALA A 531 -0.29 20.37 -5.66
C ALA A 531 0.51 19.43 -4.72
N PRO A 532 1.21 18.38 -5.24
CA PRO A 532 2.02 17.52 -4.41
C PRO A 532 3.07 18.29 -3.62
N THR A 533 3.45 17.73 -2.46
CA THR A 533 4.41 18.35 -1.54
C THR A 533 5.84 17.96 -1.90
N ILE A 534 6.74 18.90 -2.08
CA ILE A 534 8.17 18.67 -2.23
C ILE A 534 8.75 18.34 -0.86
N ILE A 535 9.36 17.14 -0.74
CA ILE A 535 9.89 16.63 0.54
C ILE A 535 11.06 17.48 1.03
N ASN A 536 11.88 17.97 0.10
CA ASN A 536 13.13 18.63 0.41
C ASN A 536 12.96 19.88 1.30
N ASP A 537 11.86 20.62 1.12
CA ASP A 537 11.66 21.93 1.76
C ASP A 537 10.19 22.27 2.06
N GLY A 538 9.26 21.34 1.80
CA GLY A 538 7.84 21.52 2.09
C GLY A 538 7.09 22.45 1.14
N ARG A 539 7.68 22.87 0.00
CA ARG A 539 6.97 23.63 -1.03
C ARG A 539 5.93 22.78 -1.73
N ARG A 540 4.95 23.41 -2.35
CA ARG A 540 3.96 22.75 -3.23
C ARG A 540 4.42 22.85 -4.67
N LEU A 541 4.39 21.74 -5.40
CA LEU A 541 4.65 21.69 -6.84
C LEU A 541 3.32 21.75 -7.58
N LEU A 542 3.03 22.86 -8.25
CA LEU A 542 1.78 23.05 -8.97
C LEU A 542 1.87 22.39 -10.34
N ILE A 543 1.09 21.32 -10.55
CA ILE A 543 1.02 20.58 -11.80
C ILE A 543 -0.34 20.83 -12.44
N SER A 544 -0.36 21.46 -13.59
CA SER A 544 -1.54 21.79 -14.38
C SER A 544 -1.25 21.70 -15.87
N SER A 545 -2.27 21.48 -16.70
CA SER A 545 -2.14 21.59 -18.16
C SER A 545 -2.01 23.05 -18.62
N GLN A 546 -2.54 23.99 -17.83
CA GLN A 546 -2.41 25.43 -18.05
C GLN A 546 -1.22 25.99 -17.26
N PRO A 547 -0.52 26.99 -17.78
CA PRO A 547 0.53 27.65 -17.03
C PRO A 547 -0.07 28.49 -15.90
N VAL A 548 0.45 28.32 -14.68
CA VAL A 548 -0.09 28.93 -13.44
C VAL A 548 0.98 29.66 -12.62
N SER A 549 1.98 30.26 -13.27
CA SER A 549 3.09 30.93 -12.59
C SER A 549 2.65 32.05 -11.65
N PHE A 550 1.50 32.68 -11.88
CA PHE A 550 0.92 33.71 -11.00
C PHE A 550 0.56 33.15 -9.59
N LEU A 551 0.37 31.84 -9.42
CA LEU A 551 0.16 31.22 -8.12
C LEU A 551 1.46 31.01 -7.33
N SER A 552 2.62 31.16 -7.97
CA SER A 552 3.93 31.08 -7.30
C SER A 552 4.25 32.37 -6.54
N ASN A 553 3.61 33.48 -6.88
CA ASN A 553 3.74 34.73 -6.15
C ASN A 553 2.93 34.70 -4.84
N ASN A 554 3.52 35.28 -3.80
CA ASN A 554 2.77 35.55 -2.60
C ASN A 554 1.83 36.76 -2.82
N ILE A 555 0.78 36.80 -2.03
CA ILE A 555 -0.13 37.96 -2.03
C ILE A 555 0.67 39.22 -1.72
N PRO A 556 0.69 40.24 -2.61
CA PRO A 556 1.43 41.46 -2.37
C PRO A 556 0.90 42.15 -1.10
N SER A 557 1.77 42.43 -0.15
CA SER A 557 1.43 43.27 1.01
C SER A 557 1.99 44.65 0.81
N LYS A 558 1.15 45.67 0.93
CA LYS A 558 1.59 47.10 0.83
C LYS A 558 2.51 47.48 2.00
N ASN A 559 2.52 46.74 3.08
CA ASN A 559 3.15 47.11 4.35
C ASN A 559 4.31 46.18 4.77
N THR A 560 4.73 45.22 3.97
CA THR A 560 5.88 44.38 4.28
C THR A 560 7.01 44.58 3.30
N HIS A 561 8.17 45.04 3.78
CA HIS A 561 9.38 45.21 2.98
C HIS A 561 10.14 43.92 2.68
N ASN A 562 9.73 42.77 3.30
CA ASN A 562 10.37 41.48 3.09
C ASN A 562 9.62 40.66 2.05
N ASN A 563 10.31 40.25 1.01
CA ASN A 563 9.78 39.25 0.07
C ASN A 563 9.68 37.88 0.75
N PRO A 564 8.47 37.39 1.07
CA PRO A 564 8.35 36.08 1.67
C PRO A 564 8.85 35.00 0.72
N ILE A 565 9.34 33.90 1.27
CA ILE A 565 9.85 32.75 0.52
C ILE A 565 8.73 32.20 -0.38
N ALA A 566 9.08 31.87 -1.64
CA ALA A 566 8.14 31.23 -2.56
C ALA A 566 7.63 29.89 -1.97
N GLU A 567 6.32 29.79 -1.77
CA GLU A 567 5.68 28.59 -1.24
C GLU A 567 5.37 27.58 -2.33
N ASN A 568 5.12 28.07 -3.55
CA ASN A 568 4.73 27.25 -4.69
C ASN A 568 5.80 27.30 -5.78
N VAL A 569 5.93 26.17 -6.46
CA VAL A 569 6.79 26.01 -7.65
C VAL A 569 5.90 25.57 -8.80
N GLU A 570 5.97 26.24 -9.92
CA GLU A 570 5.20 25.90 -11.11
C GLU A 570 5.94 24.83 -11.91
N PHE A 571 5.27 23.70 -12.17
CA PHE A 571 5.87 22.49 -12.73
C PHE A 571 6.29 22.68 -14.20
N THR A 572 5.43 23.28 -15.03
CA THR A 572 5.67 23.34 -16.46
C THR A 572 6.83 24.28 -16.80
N ARG A 573 7.04 25.33 -16.00
CA ARG A 573 8.17 26.25 -16.16
C ARG A 573 9.47 25.67 -15.63
N LEU A 574 9.42 24.98 -14.48
CA LEU A 574 10.61 24.35 -13.90
C LEU A 574 11.14 23.22 -14.78
N PHE A 575 10.25 22.42 -15.35
CA PHE A 575 10.59 21.21 -16.11
C PHE A 575 10.33 21.38 -17.64
N GLU A 576 10.38 22.60 -18.16
CA GLU A 576 10.15 22.90 -19.58
C GLU A 576 11.08 22.09 -20.49
N LYS A 577 12.40 22.08 -20.17
CA LYS A 577 13.40 21.31 -20.92
C LYS A 577 13.26 19.80 -20.76
N GLN A 578 12.56 19.34 -19.73
CA GLN A 578 12.30 17.94 -19.43
C GLN A 578 10.95 17.46 -19.99
N ASP A 579 10.34 18.25 -20.90
CA ASP A 579 9.08 17.92 -21.56
C ASP A 579 7.88 17.80 -20.60
N ALA A 580 7.73 18.78 -19.72
CA ALA A 580 6.75 18.78 -18.63
C ALA A 580 5.31 18.50 -19.07
N LEU A 581 4.84 19.07 -20.18
CA LEU A 581 3.48 18.87 -20.70
C LEU A 581 3.23 17.45 -21.23
N ASN A 582 4.29 16.68 -21.49
CA ASN A 582 4.22 15.29 -21.89
C ASN A 582 4.03 14.33 -20.68
N LEU A 583 4.07 14.84 -19.44
CA LEU A 583 3.80 14.07 -18.24
C LEU A 583 2.50 13.28 -18.41
N LYS A 584 2.52 11.98 -18.09
CA LYS A 584 1.29 11.19 -18.06
C LYS A 584 0.34 11.72 -16.98
N PHE A 585 -0.93 11.83 -17.32
CA PHE A 585 -1.94 12.32 -16.40
C PHE A 585 -2.07 11.43 -15.16
N THR A 586 -1.94 10.11 -15.34
CA THR A 586 -1.88 9.15 -14.22
C THR A 586 -0.70 9.38 -13.29
N SER A 587 0.45 9.85 -13.82
CA SER A 587 1.61 10.21 -13.00
C SER A 587 1.38 11.51 -12.21
N ALA A 588 0.67 12.50 -12.77
CA ALA A 588 0.25 13.67 -12.02
C ALA A 588 -0.69 13.30 -10.86
N ILE A 589 -1.68 12.44 -11.13
CA ILE A 589 -2.57 11.88 -10.11
C ILE A 589 -1.75 11.14 -9.04
N ARG A 590 -0.84 10.26 -9.44
CA ARG A 590 0.01 9.49 -8.51
C ARG A 590 0.87 10.39 -7.64
N MET A 591 1.55 11.40 -8.21
CA MET A 591 2.34 12.36 -7.44
C MET A 591 1.53 13.06 -6.35
N SER A 592 0.26 13.38 -6.63
CA SER A 592 -0.66 13.95 -5.65
C SER A 592 -1.23 12.94 -4.63
N SER A 593 -0.96 11.64 -4.82
CA SER A 593 -1.57 10.53 -4.08
C SER A 593 -0.54 9.57 -3.44
N THR A 594 0.70 10.00 -3.28
CA THR A 594 1.80 9.20 -2.73
C THR A 594 1.71 9.10 -1.21
N PHE A 595 0.95 8.12 -0.71
CA PHE A 595 0.87 7.85 0.73
C PHE A 595 2.17 7.19 1.22
N PRO A 596 2.78 7.67 2.31
CA PRO A 596 4.05 7.14 2.82
C PRO A 596 4.02 5.62 3.00
N TYR A 597 5.13 4.94 2.65
CA TYR A 597 5.38 3.50 2.73
C TYR A 597 4.60 2.62 1.74
N ILE A 598 3.34 2.95 1.40
CA ILE A 598 2.53 2.19 0.44
C ILE A 598 2.87 2.63 -0.99
N MET A 599 2.73 3.94 -1.26
CA MET A 599 3.12 4.54 -2.54
C MET A 599 4.48 5.22 -2.40
N PRO A 600 5.41 5.00 -3.36
CA PRO A 600 6.72 5.61 -3.25
C PRO A 600 6.67 7.10 -3.59
N SER A 601 7.49 7.91 -2.92
CA SER A 601 7.75 9.29 -3.36
C SER A 601 8.29 9.29 -4.79
N VAL A 602 7.91 10.28 -5.58
CA VAL A 602 8.35 10.41 -6.97
C VAL A 602 9.55 11.35 -7.04
N SER A 603 10.63 10.85 -7.62
CA SER A 603 11.85 11.62 -7.88
C SER A 603 11.74 12.32 -9.22
N LEU A 604 12.05 13.61 -9.27
CA LEU A 604 12.00 14.44 -10.48
C LEU A 604 13.41 14.83 -10.95
N PRO A 605 13.60 15.07 -12.26
CA PRO A 605 14.92 15.32 -12.85
C PRO A 605 15.42 16.75 -12.59
N SER A 606 15.87 17.03 -11.36
CA SER A 606 16.39 18.34 -10.94
C SER A 606 17.68 18.26 -10.12
N ILE A 607 18.42 19.35 -10.02
CA ILE A 607 19.59 19.56 -9.17
C ILE A 607 19.29 20.72 -8.20
N PRO A 608 19.32 20.51 -6.87
CA PRO A 608 19.28 19.20 -6.21
C PRO A 608 18.02 18.39 -6.61
N GLN A 609 18.16 17.08 -6.60
CA GLN A 609 17.03 16.20 -6.92
C GLN A 609 15.89 16.42 -5.94
N ILE A 610 14.71 16.73 -6.43
CA ILE A 610 13.51 16.84 -5.61
C ILE A 610 12.70 15.56 -5.65
N ASN A 611 12.07 15.26 -4.51
CA ASN A 611 11.12 14.17 -4.35
C ASN A 611 9.77 14.74 -3.91
N VAL A 612 8.70 14.21 -4.46
CA VAL A 612 7.35 14.69 -4.13
C VAL A 612 6.54 13.61 -3.41
N LEU A 613 5.72 14.06 -2.47
CA LEU A 613 4.75 13.29 -1.71
C LEU A 613 3.33 13.83 -1.93
N ASP A 614 2.38 13.14 -1.32
CA ASP A 614 0.95 13.45 -1.30
C ASP A 614 0.69 14.95 -1.03
N ALA A 615 -0.23 15.51 -1.80
CA ALA A 615 -0.64 16.91 -1.66
C ALA A 615 -1.27 17.19 -0.28
N GLY A 616 -1.90 16.19 0.33
CA GLY A 616 -2.55 16.30 1.65
C GLY A 616 -1.61 16.68 2.78
N MET A 617 -0.29 16.50 2.61
CA MET A 617 0.70 16.92 3.60
C MET A 617 0.72 18.45 3.80
N ARG A 618 0.40 19.23 2.76
CA ARG A 618 0.43 20.70 2.78
C ARG A 618 -0.93 21.35 2.58
N ASP A 619 -1.77 20.76 1.73
CA ASP A 619 -3.06 21.33 1.35
C ASP A 619 -4.06 20.22 1.05
N ASN A 620 -4.62 19.62 2.11
CA ASN A 620 -5.48 18.43 2.01
C ASN A 620 -6.74 18.66 1.16
N TYR A 621 -7.20 19.90 1.07
CA TYR A 621 -8.39 20.27 0.29
C TYR A 621 -8.07 20.99 -1.03
N GLY A 622 -6.82 21.32 -1.31
CA GLY A 622 -6.50 22.23 -2.41
C GLY A 622 -7.00 23.66 -2.19
N ALA A 623 -7.40 23.99 -0.97
CA ALA A 623 -8.01 25.27 -0.64
C ALA A 623 -7.04 26.43 -0.76
N MET A 624 -5.77 26.23 -0.43
CA MET A 624 -4.72 27.25 -0.62
C MET A 624 -4.57 27.64 -2.08
N THR A 625 -4.66 26.68 -3.00
CA THR A 625 -4.63 26.91 -4.44
C THR A 625 -5.84 27.72 -4.87
N THR A 626 -7.04 27.32 -4.44
CA THR A 626 -8.31 28.04 -4.70
C THR A 626 -8.26 29.47 -4.17
N TYR A 627 -7.82 29.69 -2.93
CA TYR A 627 -7.78 31.02 -2.31
C TYR A 627 -6.80 31.96 -3.00
N LYS A 628 -5.62 31.48 -3.38
CA LYS A 628 -4.66 32.26 -4.17
C LYS A 628 -5.21 32.59 -5.55
N TYR A 629 -5.90 31.67 -6.20
CA TYR A 629 -6.56 31.91 -7.49
C TYR A 629 -7.63 32.99 -7.35
N MET A 630 -8.53 32.88 -6.40
CA MET A 630 -9.58 33.87 -6.12
C MET A 630 -9.00 35.27 -5.86
N TYR A 631 -7.98 35.34 -5.00
CA TYR A 631 -7.34 36.61 -4.72
C TYR A 631 -6.68 37.24 -5.94
N THR A 632 -6.03 36.43 -6.78
CA THR A 632 -5.37 36.91 -8.01
C THR A 632 -6.37 37.52 -8.98
N PHE A 633 -7.55 36.96 -9.10
CA PHE A 633 -8.60 37.39 -10.03
C PHE A 633 -9.78 38.09 -9.33
N ARG A 634 -9.60 38.63 -8.12
CA ARG A 634 -10.67 39.25 -7.34
C ARG A 634 -11.40 40.40 -8.05
N GLU A 635 -10.68 41.21 -8.81
CA GLU A 635 -11.28 42.32 -9.55
C GLU A 635 -12.19 41.77 -10.68
N TRP A 636 -11.71 40.81 -11.45
CA TRP A 636 -12.51 40.16 -12.47
C TRP A 636 -13.75 39.47 -11.85
N ILE A 637 -13.59 38.80 -10.73
CA ILE A 637 -14.69 38.12 -9.99
C ILE A 637 -15.74 39.18 -9.58
N LYS A 638 -15.32 40.30 -9.03
CA LYS A 638 -16.18 41.40 -8.63
C LYS A 638 -17.02 41.93 -9.80
N GLU A 639 -16.43 42.14 -10.96
CA GLU A 639 -17.10 42.72 -12.11
C GLU A 639 -18.02 41.72 -12.81
N ASN A 640 -17.66 40.44 -12.85
CA ASN A 640 -18.23 39.47 -13.76
C ASN A 640 -19.10 38.40 -13.09
N THR A 641 -19.13 38.33 -11.76
CA THR A 641 -19.89 37.28 -11.01
C THR A 641 -20.80 37.89 -9.95
N SER A 642 -21.82 37.14 -9.53
CA SER A 642 -22.71 37.52 -8.42
C SER A 642 -22.19 36.95 -7.08
N GLY A 643 -21.06 36.28 -7.06
CA GLY A 643 -20.44 35.70 -5.90
C GLY A 643 -19.66 34.42 -6.23
N VAL A 644 -19.07 33.82 -5.20
CA VAL A 644 -18.26 32.62 -5.30
C VAL A 644 -18.87 31.50 -4.47
N VAL A 645 -18.89 30.29 -5.01
CA VAL A 645 -19.29 29.08 -4.31
C VAL A 645 -18.09 28.14 -4.24
N ILE A 646 -17.69 27.73 -3.04
CA ILE A 646 -16.65 26.74 -2.82
C ILE A 646 -17.31 25.48 -2.31
N ILE A 647 -17.31 24.45 -3.11
CA ILE A 647 -17.78 23.11 -2.72
C ILE A 647 -16.59 22.34 -2.18
N ARG A 648 -16.69 21.92 -0.93
CA ARG A 648 -15.65 21.08 -0.30
C ARG A 648 -16.19 19.66 -0.07
N VAL A 649 -15.54 18.69 -0.69
CA VAL A 649 -15.84 17.27 -0.48
C VAL A 649 -14.85 16.72 0.53
N ARG A 650 -15.36 16.34 1.70
CA ARG A 650 -14.58 15.95 2.87
C ARG A 650 -14.66 14.44 3.11
N ASP A 651 -13.52 13.80 3.29
CA ASP A 651 -13.43 12.37 3.64
C ASP A 651 -13.77 12.07 5.11
N LYS A 652 -14.11 13.11 5.87
CA LYS A 652 -14.47 13.08 7.30
C LYS A 652 -15.42 14.21 7.63
N GLU A 653 -16.10 14.04 8.75
CA GLU A 653 -16.88 15.12 9.34
C GLU A 653 -15.96 16.24 9.86
N LYS A 654 -16.43 17.49 9.73
CA LYS A 654 -15.72 18.67 10.24
C LYS A 654 -15.77 18.73 11.77
N ASN A 655 -16.94 18.47 12.36
CA ASN A 655 -17.14 18.48 13.80
C ASN A 655 -16.88 17.09 14.37
N ILE A 656 -15.71 16.91 14.95
CA ILE A 656 -15.33 15.67 15.62
C ILE A 656 -15.71 15.81 17.10
N ASN A 657 -16.53 14.89 17.60
CA ASN A 657 -16.78 14.78 19.04
C ASN A 657 -15.47 14.54 19.79
N ILE A 658 -15.22 15.32 20.82
CA ILE A 658 -14.04 15.13 21.68
C ILE A 658 -14.23 13.80 22.40
N LYS A 659 -13.51 12.76 21.95
CA LYS A 659 -13.51 11.46 22.61
C LYS A 659 -12.60 11.54 23.84
N GLN A 660 -13.06 11.00 24.98
CA GLN A 660 -12.20 10.76 26.12
C GLN A 660 -11.12 9.73 25.68
N ASN A 661 -9.86 10.05 25.91
CA ASN A 661 -8.79 9.10 25.62
C ASN A 661 -8.95 7.88 26.54
N PRO A 662 -9.08 6.67 25.99
CA PRO A 662 -9.03 5.45 26.81
C PRO A 662 -7.65 5.33 27.46
N LEU A 663 -7.56 4.57 28.56
CA LEU A 663 -6.29 4.23 29.19
C LEU A 663 -5.36 3.61 28.14
N MET A 664 -4.25 4.27 27.86
CA MET A 664 -3.30 3.82 26.84
C MET A 664 -2.46 2.66 27.37
N SER A 665 -2.26 1.64 26.55
CA SER A 665 -1.25 0.61 26.80
C SER A 665 0.16 1.21 26.67
N ILE A 666 1.16 0.54 27.24
CA ILE A 666 2.57 0.99 27.18
C ILE A 666 3.01 1.19 25.72
N GLY A 667 2.63 0.26 24.81
CA GLY A 667 2.94 0.37 23.39
C GLY A 667 2.27 1.58 22.73
N GLU A 668 1.02 1.88 23.07
CA GLU A 668 0.30 3.06 22.58
C GLU A 668 0.92 4.35 23.11
N THR A 669 1.42 4.38 24.34
CA THR A 669 2.11 5.54 24.92
C THR A 669 3.35 5.91 24.10
N PHE A 670 4.11 4.92 23.60
CA PHE A 670 5.29 5.17 22.77
C PHE A 670 4.93 5.54 21.32
N SER A 671 3.88 4.97 20.75
CA SER A 671 3.47 5.21 19.35
C SER A 671 2.53 6.41 19.19
N SER A 672 1.80 6.80 20.25
CA SER A 672 0.78 7.86 20.22
C SER A 672 1.31 9.24 19.80
N PRO A 673 2.52 9.72 20.18
CA PRO A 673 2.97 11.04 19.77
C PRO A 673 3.10 11.16 18.24
N ILE A 674 3.67 10.13 17.57
CA ILE A 674 3.83 10.13 16.11
C ILE A 674 2.46 9.99 15.43
N GLY A 675 1.62 9.08 15.91
CA GLY A 675 0.27 8.89 15.42
C GLY A 675 -0.62 10.12 15.57
N SER A 676 -0.48 10.85 16.71
CA SER A 676 -1.22 12.08 17.01
C SER A 676 -0.76 13.23 16.12
N LEU A 677 0.54 13.39 15.88
CA LEU A 677 1.07 14.40 14.96
C LEU A 677 0.47 14.24 13.57
N TYR A 678 0.48 13.01 13.04
CA TYR A 678 -0.08 12.75 11.73
C TYR A 678 -1.61 12.93 11.68
N ALA A 679 -2.32 12.50 12.72
CA ALA A 679 -3.78 12.64 12.79
C ALA A 679 -4.21 14.11 12.92
N ASN A 680 -3.46 14.91 13.69
CA ASN A 680 -3.77 16.32 13.93
C ASN A 680 -3.31 17.23 12.79
N LEU A 681 -2.39 16.79 11.92
CA LEU A 681 -1.92 17.60 10.80
C LEU A 681 -3.08 18.12 9.93
N PHE A 682 -4.05 17.25 9.64
CA PHE A 682 -5.21 17.62 8.83
C PHE A 682 -6.19 18.54 9.58
N LEU A 683 -6.33 18.39 10.90
CA LEU A 683 -7.16 19.28 11.73
C LEU A 683 -6.53 20.68 11.83
N ILE A 684 -5.20 20.76 11.97
CA ILE A 684 -4.47 22.03 11.97
C ILE A 684 -4.65 22.74 10.63
N GLN A 685 -4.62 22.02 9.53
CA GLN A 685 -4.90 22.58 8.23
C GLN A 685 -6.34 23.12 8.13
N ASP A 686 -7.34 22.38 8.66
CA ASP A 686 -8.73 22.83 8.70
C ASP A 686 -8.88 24.17 9.43
N TYR A 687 -8.29 24.31 10.62
CA TYR A 687 -8.33 25.57 11.39
C TYR A 687 -7.69 26.72 10.61
N ASN A 688 -6.50 26.50 10.07
CA ASN A 688 -5.80 27.51 9.28
C ASN A 688 -6.59 27.92 8.01
N LEU A 689 -7.25 26.98 7.37
CA LEU A 689 -8.05 27.26 6.16
C LEU A 689 -9.33 28.01 6.49
N ASP A 690 -9.97 27.70 7.61
CA ASP A 690 -11.16 28.45 8.07
C ASP A 690 -10.79 29.91 8.42
N ASP A 691 -9.66 30.16 9.07
CA ASP A 691 -9.17 31.51 9.33
C ASP A 691 -8.84 32.26 8.02
N MET A 692 -8.13 31.60 7.11
CA MET A 692 -7.77 32.19 5.83
C MET A 692 -8.97 32.60 5.00
N ILE A 693 -10.04 31.80 4.98
CA ILE A 693 -11.24 32.14 4.21
C ILE A 693 -11.96 33.32 4.83
N GLN A 694 -11.94 33.47 6.15
CA GLN A 694 -12.49 34.65 6.82
C GLN A 694 -11.71 35.91 6.44
N TYR A 695 -10.36 35.86 6.46
CA TYR A 695 -9.54 36.98 6.00
C TYR A 695 -9.78 37.31 4.53
N LEU A 696 -9.93 36.27 3.68
CA LEU A 696 -10.19 36.47 2.25
C LEU A 696 -11.57 37.10 2.03
N SER A 697 -12.61 36.63 2.72
CA SER A 697 -13.97 37.19 2.60
C SER A 697 -14.05 38.66 3.00
N ASN A 698 -13.24 39.11 3.96
CA ASN A 698 -13.14 40.51 4.35
C ASN A 698 -12.44 41.38 3.30
N ASN A 699 -11.66 40.80 2.39
CA ASN A 699 -10.93 41.46 1.33
C ASN A 699 -11.55 41.31 -0.05
N MET A 700 -12.69 40.62 -0.14
CA MET A 700 -13.45 40.47 -1.38
C MET A 700 -14.80 41.16 -1.26
N ASP A 701 -15.17 41.97 -2.25
CA ASP A 701 -16.47 42.66 -2.27
C ASP A 701 -17.65 41.71 -2.59
N GLN A 702 -17.35 40.51 -3.12
CA GLN A 702 -18.35 39.52 -3.48
C GLN A 702 -18.56 38.46 -2.37
N PRO A 703 -19.81 38.02 -2.16
CA PRO A 703 -20.07 36.99 -1.14
C PRO A 703 -19.41 35.64 -1.51
N ILE A 704 -18.76 35.03 -0.51
CA ILE A 704 -18.19 33.69 -0.62
C ILE A 704 -19.05 32.73 0.19
N GLN A 705 -19.55 31.67 -0.44
CA GLN A 705 -20.33 30.64 0.18
C GLN A 705 -19.55 29.32 0.14
N ILE A 706 -19.45 28.63 1.29
CA ILE A 706 -18.80 27.34 1.41
C ILE A 706 -19.84 26.28 1.69
N ILE A 707 -19.83 25.23 0.88
CA ILE A 707 -20.77 24.12 1.00
C ILE A 707 -19.98 22.82 1.17
N ASP A 708 -20.12 22.21 2.32
CA ASP A 708 -19.41 20.98 2.67
C ASP A 708 -20.27 19.75 2.39
N PHE A 709 -19.74 18.80 1.62
CA PHE A 709 -20.26 17.43 1.51
C PHE A 709 -19.33 16.52 2.31
N GLU A 710 -19.84 15.93 3.38
CA GLU A 710 -19.01 15.20 4.35
C GLU A 710 -19.32 13.71 4.31
N LEU A 711 -18.26 12.91 4.22
CA LEU A 711 -18.38 11.47 4.40
C LEU A 711 -18.70 11.17 5.87
N GLN A 712 -19.80 10.49 6.13
CA GLN A 712 -20.16 10.03 7.45
C GLN A 712 -19.32 8.81 7.80
N ASN A 713 -18.40 8.95 8.71
CA ASN A 713 -17.51 7.90 9.16
C ASN A 713 -17.41 7.90 10.68
N GLU A 714 -18.57 7.73 11.32
CA GLU A 714 -18.63 7.55 12.77
C GLU A 714 -17.80 6.31 13.15
N ASP A 715 -17.01 6.45 14.21
CA ASP A 715 -16.13 5.40 14.75
C ASP A 715 -15.04 4.85 13.82
N ASN A 716 -14.68 5.58 12.74
CA ASN A 716 -13.67 5.16 11.75
C ASN A 716 -13.98 3.79 11.13
N GLN A 717 -15.24 3.51 10.85
CA GLN A 717 -15.67 2.25 10.23
C GLN A 717 -15.20 2.11 8.77
N ILE A 718 -14.90 3.23 8.09
CA ILE A 718 -14.37 3.23 6.71
C ILE A 718 -12.85 3.44 6.77
N SER A 719 -12.13 2.47 6.25
CA SER A 719 -10.66 2.43 6.30
C SER A 719 -10.00 3.52 5.44
N LEU A 720 -8.83 3.97 5.86
CA LEU A 720 -7.93 4.81 5.07
C LEU A 720 -7.02 3.89 4.24
N SER A 721 -7.50 3.44 3.10
CA SER A 721 -6.84 2.42 2.29
C SER A 721 -7.05 2.66 0.79
N TRP A 722 -6.28 1.96 -0.04
CA TRP A 722 -6.51 1.83 -1.48
C TRP A 722 -7.36 0.58 -1.83
N HIS A 723 -7.96 -0.01 -0.80
CA HIS A 723 -8.92 -1.10 -0.87
C HIS A 723 -10.16 -0.75 -0.03
N LEU A 724 -11.35 -1.11 -0.49
CA LEU A 724 -12.61 -0.94 0.23
C LEU A 724 -13.42 -2.23 0.19
N THR A 725 -13.96 -2.63 1.32
CA THR A 725 -14.92 -3.73 1.41
C THR A 725 -16.27 -3.33 0.81
N THR A 726 -17.12 -4.30 0.53
CA THR A 726 -18.48 -4.05 0.00
C THR A 726 -19.27 -3.16 0.93
N LYS A 727 -19.25 -3.43 2.23
CA LYS A 727 -19.94 -2.64 3.25
C LYS A 727 -19.43 -1.20 3.31
N GLU A 728 -18.12 -1.00 3.21
CA GLU A 728 -17.53 0.34 3.18
C GLU A 728 -17.99 1.12 1.93
N LYS A 729 -18.02 0.48 0.75
CA LYS A 729 -18.52 1.09 -0.50
C LYS A 729 -19.99 1.53 -0.34
N GLU A 730 -20.83 0.68 0.22
CA GLU A 730 -22.24 1.00 0.50
C GLU A 730 -22.39 2.14 1.51
N SER A 731 -21.62 2.14 2.59
CA SER A 731 -21.60 3.19 3.61
C SER A 731 -21.21 4.55 3.02
N ILE A 732 -20.23 4.58 2.11
CA ILE A 732 -19.80 5.80 1.42
C ILE A 732 -20.98 6.35 0.58
N ILE A 733 -21.62 5.52 -0.22
CA ILE A 733 -22.74 5.93 -1.08
C ILE A 733 -23.93 6.41 -0.23
N ASN A 734 -24.23 5.70 0.85
CA ASN A 734 -25.32 6.07 1.74
C ASN A 734 -25.07 7.38 2.51
N SER A 735 -23.82 7.80 2.67
CA SER A 735 -23.47 9.08 3.31
C SER A 735 -24.12 10.28 2.62
N MET A 736 -24.41 10.21 1.32
CA MET A 736 -25.12 11.28 0.60
C MET A 736 -26.55 11.49 1.12
N LYS A 737 -27.17 10.44 1.67
CA LYS A 737 -28.53 10.49 2.23
C LYS A 737 -28.59 11.05 3.65
N SER A 738 -27.45 11.37 4.28
CA SER A 738 -27.40 11.92 5.64
C SER A 738 -28.14 13.26 5.74
N LYS A 739 -28.61 13.59 6.93
CA LYS A 739 -29.30 14.88 7.18
C LYS A 739 -28.41 16.07 6.82
N LYS A 740 -27.12 15.98 7.11
CA LYS A 740 -26.13 17.04 6.86
C LYS A 740 -25.93 17.26 5.36
N ASN A 741 -25.67 16.21 4.60
CA ASN A 741 -25.46 16.31 3.15
C ASN A 741 -26.75 16.71 2.41
N LYS A 742 -27.94 16.29 2.88
CA LYS A 742 -29.21 16.79 2.36
C LYS A 742 -29.39 18.30 2.58
N LYS A 743 -28.98 18.81 3.76
CA LYS A 743 -28.99 20.24 4.04
C LYS A 743 -28.03 20.99 3.11
N SER A 744 -26.81 20.51 2.96
CA SER A 744 -25.82 21.07 2.02
C SER A 744 -26.33 21.08 0.57
N LEU A 745 -27.08 20.05 0.18
CA LEU A 745 -27.70 19.99 -1.16
C LEU A 745 -28.75 21.09 -1.34
N VAL A 746 -29.62 21.30 -0.37
CA VAL A 746 -30.65 22.36 -0.41
C VAL A 746 -29.95 23.73 -0.48
N GLU A 747 -28.96 23.99 0.38
CA GLU A 747 -28.16 25.21 0.36
C GLU A 747 -27.52 25.45 -1.01
N LEU A 748 -26.95 24.40 -1.62
CA LEU A 748 -26.37 24.51 -2.97
C LEU A 748 -27.40 24.84 -4.04
N GLN A 749 -28.61 24.24 -3.97
CA GLN A 749 -29.69 24.50 -4.90
C GLN A 749 -30.19 25.95 -4.80
N ASP A 750 -30.31 26.47 -3.59
CA ASP A 750 -30.74 27.86 -3.37
C ASP A 750 -29.71 28.85 -3.89
N VAL A 751 -28.43 28.56 -3.66
CA VAL A 751 -27.31 29.45 -4.08
C VAL A 751 -27.13 29.48 -5.60
N ILE A 752 -27.28 28.34 -6.28
CA ILE A 752 -27.07 28.26 -7.74
C ILE A 752 -28.29 28.73 -8.54
N LYS A 753 -29.49 28.70 -7.98
CA LYS A 753 -30.71 29.19 -8.65
C LYS A 753 -30.80 30.72 -8.69
N HIS A 754 -30.17 31.38 -7.72
CA HIS A 754 -30.11 32.84 -7.59
C HIS A 754 -28.73 33.37 -8.02
#